data_189584dbdafc941438365ff19be8a043
#
_entry.id   189584dbdafc941438365ff19be8a043
#
_cell.length_a   1.000
_cell.length_b   1.000
_cell.length_c   1.000
_cell.angle_alpha   90.00
_cell.angle_beta   90.00
_cell.angle_gamma   90.00
#
_symmetry.space_group_name_H-M   'P 1'
#
loop_
_entity.id
_entity.type
_entity.pdbx_description
1 polymer ?
#
loop_
_entity_poly.entity_id
_entity_poly.type
_entity_poly.pdbx_seq_one_letter_code
_entity_poly.pdbx_strand_id
1 'polypeptide(L)'
;MALILSACTAEVHVKKGDQFYAIGEYYDAAAEYKRAYSQTQTSEKEKRGQRAWKMAQCYRRINFTAKAIGGYQNAIRYGYPDSMAYLYLGQLYQKNGDYKSAIKAFNAFLEKVPDDTLAMNGLKGCELSQKWKEQFSLYSIKKEPILTSRRSDFCPALLGDDSDMLYFTSTRNDAKGNEISGITGTKSADVFFSRKDDKGKWEQPEPAEGDLNSEYEEGTCCFSPDGKTMYLTRCTYDSDYPRYAQIYTSARSDASWSTPQLLQISKDTLSSYAHPAVSPDGYWLYFTSDMPGGQGGFDIWRIALTEHGLGGVENVGYPINTPGDEMFPVFRPNGEFYFSSNGHVGMGGLDIIKGVCDSLGVWTLENLKYPINSCGDDFGMTFEGLHNRGFFSTNRGDARGWDHILAFEHPEVIQTVKGWVYEKDGYELPEGLVYMVGDDGTYLKISVRGDGSFEQEVNPKVNYIFLGTCKGYLNHKEELSVDTSSVSKEYTLQFPLASIENPVLIRNIFYEFDSAALLESSCLALDSLVDLLNENPNVTIELAAHCDYRGKDEYNERLSQRRAESVVNYLIAHGIDTLRLTPIGYGEQRPKVVTRRIAATYDFLNEGDTLTEAYILQLEDEEKQEICNALNRRTEFKVLRTTYKLFEPETKPDAQQPAIDASENEEAVSEPGKEQEEGQVPPQGVDKHDEGEVSNEEISKEPTEPKESAEGKNSEEKSLPKERVVPERPRRERPPVREESSGKTPKLGVIKNESEPVRVKEEGNDG
;
A
#
# COMPACT_ATOMS: atom_id res chain seq x y z
N MET A 1 33.82 45.38 44.25
CA MET A 1 33.25 46.21 43.18
C MET A 1 33.15 45.47 41.84
N ALA A 2 34.20 44.83 41.33
CA ALA A 2 34.13 44.06 40.05
C ALA A 2 33.08 42.92 40.03
N LEU A 3 32.88 42.20 41.15
CA LEU A 3 31.88 41.13 41.34
C LEU A 3 30.44 41.64 41.26
N ILE A 4 30.16 42.81 41.80
CA ILE A 4 28.83 43.46 41.76
C ILE A 4 28.53 43.97 40.37
N LEU A 5 29.50 44.51 39.67
CA LEU A 5 29.39 44.95 38.27
C LEU A 5 29.12 43.78 37.31
N SER A 6 29.74 42.62 37.51
CA SER A 6 29.53 41.45 36.67
C SER A 6 28.16 40.81 36.91
N ALA A 7 27.65 40.83 38.15
CA ALA A 7 26.28 40.34 38.43
C ALA A 7 25.21 41.26 37.85
N CYS A 8 25.42 42.58 37.88
CA CYS A 8 24.47 43.54 37.26
C CYS A 8 24.46 43.41 35.73
N THR A 9 25.61 43.16 35.08
CA THR A 9 25.69 42.98 33.64
C THR A 9 25.03 41.65 33.17
N ALA A 10 25.20 40.58 33.97
CA ALA A 10 24.54 39.30 33.65
C ALA A 10 23.02 39.39 33.72
N GLU A 11 22.44 40.15 34.69
CA GLU A 11 20.97 40.36 34.74
C GLU A 11 20.45 41.21 33.56
N VAL A 12 21.23 42.18 33.06
CA VAL A 12 20.87 42.93 31.85
C VAL A 12 20.74 42.00 30.65
N HIS A 13 21.69 41.05 30.51
CA HIS A 13 21.61 40.06 29.43
C HIS A 13 20.43 39.11 29.58
N VAL A 14 20.06 38.69 30.82
CA VAL A 14 18.84 37.90 31.04
C VAL A 14 17.59 38.65 30.58
N LYS A 15 17.44 39.93 30.98
CA LYS A 15 16.29 40.75 30.59
C LYS A 15 16.19 40.93 29.08
N LYS A 16 17.31 41.18 28.41
CA LYS A 16 17.34 41.27 26.93
C LYS A 16 16.95 39.94 26.28
N GLY A 17 17.47 38.81 26.78
CA GLY A 17 17.12 37.49 26.32
C GLY A 17 15.63 37.19 26.51
N ASP A 18 15.04 37.64 27.66
CA ASP A 18 13.60 37.51 27.91
C ASP A 18 12.76 38.34 26.93
N GLN A 19 13.22 39.53 26.54
CA GLN A 19 12.56 40.37 25.53
C GLN A 19 12.59 39.69 24.15
N PHE A 20 13.75 39.25 23.69
CA PHE A 20 13.87 38.52 22.42
C PHE A 20 13.06 37.22 22.40
N TYR A 21 13.08 36.47 23.51
CA TYR A 21 12.30 35.24 23.63
C TYR A 21 10.80 35.50 23.51
N ALA A 22 10.31 36.60 24.14
CA ALA A 22 8.91 36.96 24.13
C ALA A 22 8.37 37.32 22.73
N ILE A 23 9.22 37.85 21.85
CA ILE A 23 8.87 38.15 20.46
C ILE A 23 9.26 37.06 19.45
N GLY A 24 9.71 35.88 19.94
CA GLY A 24 10.06 34.73 19.09
C GLY A 24 11.46 34.75 18.48
N GLU A 25 12.29 35.74 18.79
CA GLU A 25 13.67 35.84 18.29
C GLU A 25 14.62 34.92 19.08
N TYR A 26 14.47 33.62 18.87
CA TYR A 26 15.12 32.58 19.69
C TYR A 26 16.64 32.54 19.50
N TYR A 27 17.15 32.86 18.31
CA TYR A 27 18.60 32.91 18.08
C TYR A 27 19.26 34.04 18.89
N ASP A 28 18.65 35.24 18.86
CA ASP A 28 19.16 36.38 19.61
C ASP A 28 18.95 36.22 21.11
N ALA A 29 17.84 35.66 21.53
CA ALA A 29 17.62 35.26 22.92
C ALA A 29 18.69 34.29 23.41
N ALA A 30 19.01 33.25 22.62
CA ALA A 30 20.09 32.29 22.96
C ALA A 30 21.44 32.97 23.13
N ALA A 31 21.76 33.93 22.27
CA ALA A 31 23.03 34.69 22.35
C ALA A 31 23.12 35.50 23.64
N GLU A 32 22.04 36.19 24.03
CA GLU A 32 21.99 36.95 25.27
C GLU A 32 22.00 36.03 26.53
N TYR A 33 21.23 34.93 26.55
CA TYR A 33 21.31 33.95 27.64
C TYR A 33 22.68 33.29 27.78
N LYS A 34 23.38 33.03 26.65
CA LYS A 34 24.75 32.52 26.67
C LYS A 34 25.70 33.51 27.32
N ARG A 35 25.58 34.83 27.02
CA ARG A 35 26.36 35.89 27.65
C ARG A 35 26.07 35.92 29.16
N ALA A 36 24.79 35.90 29.54
CA ALA A 36 24.37 35.86 30.94
C ALA A 36 24.96 34.64 31.70
N TYR A 37 24.85 33.45 31.08
CA TYR A 37 25.40 32.20 31.65
C TYR A 37 26.90 32.26 31.84
N SER A 38 27.64 32.82 30.87
CA SER A 38 29.10 32.93 30.93
C SER A 38 29.58 33.90 32.04
N GLN A 39 28.82 34.95 32.30
CA GLN A 39 29.10 35.95 33.33
C GLN A 39 28.65 35.53 34.73
N THR A 40 27.86 34.41 34.88
CA THR A 40 27.39 33.91 36.18
C THR A 40 28.49 33.10 36.85
N GLN A 41 28.74 33.35 38.12
CA GLN A 41 29.74 32.60 38.87
C GLN A 41 29.33 31.14 39.07
N THR A 42 30.26 30.21 39.12
CA THR A 42 30.04 28.79 39.36
C THR A 42 29.44 28.47 40.73
N SER A 43 29.61 29.36 41.68
CA SER A 43 29.01 29.31 43.04
C SER A 43 27.51 29.61 43.01
N GLU A 44 27.00 30.39 42.07
CA GLU A 44 25.59 30.74 41.90
C GLU A 44 24.83 29.67 41.14
N LYS A 45 24.78 28.46 41.72
CA LYS A 45 24.26 27.25 41.04
C LYS A 45 22.85 27.43 40.48
N GLU A 46 21.94 27.96 41.29
CA GLU A 46 20.54 28.15 40.89
C GLU A 46 20.39 29.06 39.67
N LYS A 47 20.99 30.25 39.72
CA LYS A 47 20.98 31.18 38.55
C LYS A 47 21.64 30.56 37.34
N ARG A 48 22.70 29.80 37.54
CA ARG A 48 23.40 29.12 36.46
C ARG A 48 22.54 28.04 35.80
N GLY A 49 21.80 27.27 36.61
CA GLY A 49 20.82 26.26 36.16
C GLY A 49 19.71 26.91 35.35
N GLN A 50 19.09 27.98 35.85
CA GLN A 50 18.02 28.72 35.18
C GLN A 50 18.48 29.31 33.82
N ARG A 51 19.68 29.91 33.78
CA ARG A 51 20.22 30.47 32.51
C ARG A 51 20.57 29.42 31.51
N ALA A 52 21.10 28.26 31.94
CA ALA A 52 21.35 27.11 31.09
C ALA A 52 20.04 26.57 30.52
N TRP A 53 18.97 26.48 31.31
CA TRP A 53 17.63 26.10 30.87
C TRP A 53 17.09 27.05 29.77
N LYS A 54 17.04 28.36 30.05
CA LYS A 54 16.56 29.37 29.10
C LYS A 54 17.31 29.30 27.75
N MET A 55 18.64 29.19 27.82
CA MET A 55 19.48 29.02 26.65
C MET A 55 19.17 27.72 25.89
N ALA A 56 18.96 26.61 26.59
CA ALA A 56 18.62 25.33 25.99
C ALA A 56 17.26 25.35 25.30
N GLN A 57 16.26 26.00 25.91
CA GLN A 57 14.95 26.20 25.30
C GLN A 57 15.03 26.90 23.94
N CYS A 58 15.84 27.95 23.83
CA CYS A 58 16.08 28.65 22.58
C CYS A 58 16.73 27.72 21.54
N TYR A 59 17.84 27.04 21.91
CA TYR A 59 18.54 26.13 21.01
C TYR A 59 17.67 24.96 20.54
N ARG A 60 16.77 24.44 21.39
CA ARG A 60 15.82 23.39 21.01
C ARG A 60 14.85 23.87 19.91
N ARG A 61 14.32 25.08 20.08
CA ARG A 61 13.36 25.67 19.13
C ARG A 61 13.94 25.94 17.73
N ILE A 62 15.27 26.20 17.66
CA ILE A 62 15.97 26.50 16.40
C ILE A 62 16.82 25.34 15.90
N ASN A 63 16.54 24.13 16.32
CA ASN A 63 17.19 22.90 15.85
C ASN A 63 18.72 22.80 16.11
N PHE A 64 19.26 23.57 17.05
CA PHE A 64 20.67 23.45 17.47
C PHE A 64 20.82 22.32 18.49
N THR A 65 20.53 21.07 18.08
CA THR A 65 20.42 19.87 18.91
C THR A 65 21.61 19.70 19.89
N ALA A 66 22.84 19.73 19.40
CA ALA A 66 24.03 19.57 20.24
C ALA A 66 24.16 20.66 21.31
N LYS A 67 23.85 21.93 20.99
CA LYS A 67 23.88 23.04 21.94
C LYS A 67 22.75 22.94 22.97
N ALA A 68 21.58 22.49 22.57
CA ALA A 68 20.44 22.26 23.43
C ALA A 68 20.74 21.14 24.44
N ILE A 69 21.30 20.00 24.00
CA ILE A 69 21.77 18.90 24.87
C ILE A 69 22.69 19.43 25.95
N GLY A 70 23.75 20.16 25.55
CA GLY A 70 24.71 20.74 26.49
C GLY A 70 24.07 21.72 27.50
N GLY A 71 23.07 22.48 27.04
CA GLY A 71 22.29 23.40 27.87
C GLY A 71 21.49 22.69 28.93
N TYR A 72 20.68 21.66 28.56
CA TYR A 72 19.88 20.88 29.51
C TYR A 72 20.74 20.05 30.46
N GLN A 73 21.85 19.45 30.00
CA GLN A 73 22.82 18.79 30.86
C GLN A 73 23.36 19.74 31.93
N ASN A 74 23.67 20.98 31.55
CA ASN A 74 24.10 21.99 32.53
C ASN A 74 22.99 22.43 33.46
N ALA A 75 21.76 22.60 32.99
CA ALA A 75 20.60 22.90 33.85
C ALA A 75 20.43 21.83 34.93
N ILE A 76 20.43 20.55 34.54
CA ILE A 76 20.32 19.40 35.45
C ILE A 76 21.53 19.37 36.42
N ARG A 77 22.76 19.57 35.94
CA ARG A 77 24.00 19.59 36.76
C ARG A 77 23.94 20.66 37.84
N TYR A 78 23.35 21.81 37.56
CA TYR A 78 23.21 22.91 38.52
C TYR A 78 21.91 22.84 39.35
N GLY A 79 21.14 21.74 39.24
CA GLY A 79 19.98 21.48 40.07
C GLY A 79 18.74 22.30 39.67
N TYR A 80 18.55 22.57 38.39
CA TYR A 80 17.32 23.18 37.90
C TYR A 80 16.11 22.28 38.23
N PRO A 81 15.06 22.80 38.86
CA PRO A 81 14.04 21.96 39.49
C PRO A 81 13.03 21.34 38.56
N ASP A 82 12.89 21.87 37.34
CA ASP A 82 11.88 21.43 36.38
C ASP A 82 12.26 20.09 35.74
N SER A 83 11.39 19.09 35.94
CA SER A 83 11.57 17.74 35.41
C SER A 83 11.53 17.69 33.90
N MET A 84 10.89 18.67 33.21
CA MET A 84 10.87 18.78 31.74
C MET A 84 12.28 18.80 31.12
N ALA A 85 13.30 19.17 31.90
CA ALA A 85 14.70 19.08 31.46
C ALA A 85 15.11 17.66 31.02
N TYR A 86 14.58 16.63 31.70
CA TYR A 86 14.85 15.23 31.33
C TYR A 86 14.06 14.79 30.10
N LEU A 87 12.78 15.22 29.97
CA LEU A 87 11.98 14.92 28.78
C LEU A 87 12.62 15.49 27.52
N TYR A 88 12.89 16.80 27.52
CA TYR A 88 13.52 17.46 26.37
C TYR A 88 14.93 16.91 26.07
N LEU A 89 15.68 16.54 27.09
CA LEU A 89 16.99 15.89 26.92
C LEU A 89 16.83 14.50 26.28
N GLY A 90 15.82 13.73 26.66
CA GLY A 90 15.47 12.44 26.06
C GLY A 90 15.14 12.58 24.58
N GLN A 91 14.26 13.50 24.21
CA GLN A 91 13.87 13.80 22.83
C GLN A 91 15.09 14.25 21.99
N LEU A 92 15.95 15.11 22.53
CA LEU A 92 17.15 15.58 21.82
C LEU A 92 18.20 14.48 21.64
N TYR A 93 18.38 13.57 22.59
CA TYR A 93 19.24 12.41 22.42
C TYR A 93 18.69 11.45 21.37
N GLN A 94 17.37 11.21 21.36
CA GLN A 94 16.69 10.41 20.37
C GLN A 94 16.91 11.00 18.97
N LYS A 95 16.67 12.30 18.81
CA LYS A 95 16.91 13.07 17.59
C LYS A 95 18.37 13.04 17.14
N ASN A 96 19.32 12.95 18.06
CA ASN A 96 20.75 12.81 17.77
C ASN A 96 21.18 11.36 17.51
N GLY A 97 20.27 10.38 17.59
CA GLY A 97 20.52 8.95 17.42
C GLY A 97 21.21 8.28 18.62
N ASP A 98 21.40 8.99 19.74
CA ASP A 98 21.92 8.41 20.99
C ASP A 98 20.77 7.81 21.83
N TYR A 99 20.21 6.72 21.34
CA TYR A 99 19.08 6.04 21.97
C TYR A 99 19.38 5.55 23.38
N LYS A 100 20.65 5.20 23.70
CA LYS A 100 21.03 4.77 25.05
C LYS A 100 20.90 5.89 26.06
N SER A 101 21.33 7.10 25.71
CA SER A 101 21.21 8.27 26.55
C SER A 101 19.75 8.77 26.62
N ALA A 102 19.01 8.66 25.50
CA ALA A 102 17.59 8.98 25.44
C ALA A 102 16.77 8.13 26.41
N ILE A 103 16.94 6.80 26.38
CA ILE A 103 16.28 5.86 27.32
C ILE A 103 16.54 6.24 28.78
N LYS A 104 17.79 6.59 29.14
CA LYS A 104 18.12 7.02 30.50
C LYS A 104 17.40 8.31 30.89
N ALA A 105 17.31 9.27 29.98
CA ALA A 105 16.65 10.54 30.23
C ALA A 105 15.13 10.37 30.35
N PHE A 106 14.50 9.60 29.47
CA PHE A 106 13.07 9.29 29.54
C PHE A 106 12.72 8.55 30.82
N ASN A 107 13.49 7.53 31.24
CA ASN A 107 13.26 6.83 32.49
C ASN A 107 13.40 7.77 33.69
N ALA A 108 14.41 8.67 33.72
CA ALA A 108 14.57 9.64 34.79
C ALA A 108 13.42 10.67 34.84
N PHE A 109 12.75 10.93 33.74
CA PHE A 109 11.54 11.73 33.70
C PHE A 109 10.32 10.93 34.21
N LEU A 110 10.13 9.69 33.69
CA LEU A 110 9.02 8.81 34.11
C LEU A 110 9.05 8.42 35.57
N GLU A 111 10.22 8.41 36.25
CA GLU A 111 10.30 8.28 37.68
C GLU A 111 9.58 9.44 38.45
N LYS A 112 9.41 10.60 37.80
CA LYS A 112 8.75 11.79 38.36
C LYS A 112 7.33 11.98 37.82
N VAL A 113 7.08 11.58 36.58
CA VAL A 113 5.80 11.70 35.86
C VAL A 113 5.53 10.37 35.17
N PRO A 114 4.99 9.35 35.88
CA PRO A 114 4.92 7.96 35.38
C PRO A 114 4.09 7.74 34.15
N ASP A 115 3.01 8.53 33.94
CA ASP A 115 2.01 8.30 32.89
C ASP A 115 2.15 9.30 31.73
N ASP A 116 3.32 9.91 31.55
CA ASP A 116 3.53 10.85 30.45
C ASP A 116 3.64 10.15 29.11
N THR A 117 2.69 10.43 28.23
CA THR A 117 2.57 9.80 26.89
C THR A 117 3.77 10.09 26.01
N LEU A 118 4.32 11.33 26.02
CA LEU A 118 5.47 11.70 25.19
C LEU A 118 6.71 10.92 25.60
N ALA A 119 6.97 10.80 26.90
CA ALA A 119 8.10 10.04 27.41
C ALA A 119 7.98 8.54 27.12
N MET A 120 6.75 7.98 27.30
CA MET A 120 6.48 6.58 26.98
C MET A 120 6.65 6.28 25.50
N ASN A 121 6.11 7.14 24.61
CA ASN A 121 6.26 6.99 23.16
C ASN A 121 7.73 7.15 22.73
N GLY A 122 8.44 8.12 23.29
CA GLY A 122 9.87 8.31 23.04
C GLY A 122 10.71 7.09 23.47
N LEU A 123 10.43 6.53 24.64
CA LEU A 123 11.08 5.32 25.14
C LEU A 123 10.85 4.14 24.19
N LYS A 124 9.58 3.88 23.83
CA LYS A 124 9.20 2.83 22.89
C LYS A 124 9.82 3.05 21.51
N GLY A 125 9.87 4.29 21.03
CA GLY A 125 10.52 4.65 19.76
C GLY A 125 12.02 4.32 19.78
N CYS A 126 12.73 4.64 20.87
CA CYS A 126 14.15 4.28 21.04
C CYS A 126 14.38 2.75 20.98
N GLU A 127 13.48 1.96 21.56
CA GLU A 127 13.57 0.49 21.56
C GLU A 127 13.30 -0.11 20.18
N LEU A 128 12.39 0.48 19.40
CA LEU A 128 11.99 0.00 18.08
C LEU A 128 12.93 0.46 16.97
N SER A 129 13.60 1.59 17.12
CA SER A 129 14.40 2.23 16.07
C SER A 129 15.46 1.31 15.46
N GLN A 130 16.13 0.49 16.29
CA GLN A 130 17.12 -0.46 15.82
C GLN A 130 16.48 -1.57 14.96
N LYS A 131 15.34 -2.09 15.40
CA LYS A 131 14.59 -3.13 14.69
C LYS A 131 14.10 -2.59 13.34
N TRP A 132 13.59 -1.35 13.30
CA TRP A 132 13.12 -0.71 12.08
C TRP A 132 14.25 -0.45 11.07
N LYS A 133 15.48 -0.17 11.53
CA LYS A 133 16.65 -0.03 10.64
C LYS A 133 17.10 -1.35 10.04
N GLU A 134 16.92 -2.44 10.75
CA GLU A 134 17.28 -3.80 10.29
C GLU A 134 16.17 -4.45 9.45
N GLN A 135 14.97 -3.91 9.54
CA GLN A 135 13.82 -4.41 8.76
C GLN A 135 13.97 -4.03 7.29
N PHE A 136 13.74 -5.00 6.40
CA PHE A 136 13.71 -4.73 4.97
C PHE A 136 12.62 -3.71 4.62
N SER A 137 12.94 -2.75 3.78
CA SER A 137 12.01 -1.78 3.23
C SER A 137 12.14 -1.71 1.71
N LEU A 138 11.01 -1.56 1.03
CA LEU A 138 10.98 -1.32 -0.42
C LEU A 138 11.26 0.14 -0.77
N TYR A 139 11.18 1.06 0.18
CA TYR A 139 11.52 2.46 -0.07
C TYR A 139 13.01 2.61 -0.40
N SER A 140 13.31 3.27 -1.50
CA SER A 140 14.63 3.80 -1.83
C SER A 140 14.63 5.32 -1.67
N ILE A 141 15.72 5.88 -1.16
CA ILE A 141 15.89 7.32 -1.01
C ILE A 141 17.18 7.77 -1.69
N LYS A 142 17.14 8.94 -2.33
CA LYS A 142 18.32 9.53 -2.97
C LYS A 142 18.35 11.05 -2.79
N LYS A 143 19.53 11.64 -2.82
CA LYS A 143 19.68 13.11 -2.92
C LYS A 143 19.46 13.53 -4.36
N GLU A 144 18.75 14.64 -4.55
CA GLU A 144 18.69 15.36 -5.83
C GLU A 144 19.63 16.57 -5.75
N PRO A 145 20.85 16.45 -6.29
CA PRO A 145 21.89 17.48 -6.12
C PRO A 145 21.50 18.83 -6.69
N ILE A 146 20.65 18.85 -7.72
CA ILE A 146 20.19 20.06 -8.37
C ILE A 146 19.27 20.87 -7.45
N LEU A 147 18.42 20.19 -6.67
CA LEU A 147 17.49 20.80 -5.75
C LEU A 147 18.13 21.22 -4.43
N THR A 148 19.24 20.55 -4.05
CA THR A 148 19.89 20.74 -2.75
C THR A 148 20.99 21.82 -2.82
N SER A 149 20.89 22.83 -1.94
CA SER A 149 21.91 23.88 -1.77
C SER A 149 22.86 23.57 -0.61
N ARG A 150 23.73 24.54 -0.30
CA ARG A 150 24.57 24.51 0.93
C ARG A 150 23.86 25.13 2.14
N ARG A 151 22.56 25.42 2.03
CA ARG A 151 21.69 25.99 3.04
C ARG A 151 20.53 25.04 3.30
N SER A 152 19.52 25.48 4.06
CA SER A 152 18.29 24.72 4.22
C SER A 152 17.43 24.81 2.96
N ASP A 153 16.97 23.67 2.49
CA ASP A 153 16.00 23.49 1.41
C ASP A 153 14.96 22.48 1.93
N PHE A 154 13.67 22.84 2.00
CA PHE A 154 12.66 22.03 2.66
C PHE A 154 11.23 22.28 2.14
N CYS A 155 10.28 21.44 2.56
CA CYS A 155 8.87 21.50 2.22
C CYS A 155 8.62 21.54 0.71
N PRO A 156 9.03 20.51 -0.03
CA PRO A 156 8.71 20.37 -1.44
C PRO A 156 7.20 20.22 -1.65
N ALA A 157 6.66 20.91 -2.66
CA ALA A 157 5.27 20.84 -3.08
C ALA A 157 5.22 20.79 -4.62
N LEU A 158 4.65 19.74 -5.16
CA LEU A 158 4.48 19.58 -6.61
C LEU A 158 3.23 20.30 -7.09
N LEU A 159 3.31 20.94 -8.25
CA LEU A 159 2.20 21.64 -8.88
C LEU A 159 1.69 20.85 -10.08
N GLY A 160 0.35 20.68 -10.12
CA GLY A 160 -0.40 20.11 -11.22
C GLY A 160 -0.30 18.58 -11.35
N ASP A 161 -1.14 18.01 -12.20
CA ASP A 161 -1.23 16.59 -12.44
C ASP A 161 0.05 16.03 -13.10
N ASP A 162 0.72 16.85 -13.93
CA ASP A 162 1.96 16.46 -14.62
C ASP A 162 3.20 16.43 -13.70
N SER A 163 3.09 17.01 -12.48
CA SER A 163 4.19 17.05 -11.50
C SER A 163 5.51 17.53 -12.10
N ASP A 164 5.46 18.48 -13.02
CA ASP A 164 6.60 19.05 -13.74
C ASP A 164 7.19 20.29 -13.07
N MET A 165 6.49 20.86 -12.09
CA MET A 165 6.93 21.99 -11.29
C MET A 165 6.99 21.62 -9.81
N LEU A 166 8.16 21.85 -9.19
CA LEU A 166 8.39 21.63 -7.78
C LEU A 166 8.67 22.97 -7.09
N TYR A 167 7.80 23.38 -6.18
CA TYR A 167 8.02 24.50 -5.27
C TYR A 167 8.59 23.99 -3.95
N PHE A 168 9.43 24.83 -3.32
CA PHE A 168 9.99 24.49 -2.01
C PHE A 168 10.52 25.74 -1.31
N THR A 169 10.70 25.67 -0.02
CA THR A 169 11.27 26.75 0.79
C THR A 169 12.78 26.64 0.87
N SER A 170 13.51 27.75 0.75
CA SER A 170 14.96 27.75 0.82
C SER A 170 15.53 29.01 1.45
N THR A 171 16.64 28.82 2.22
CA THR A 171 17.44 29.90 2.78
C THR A 171 18.71 30.16 1.96
N ARG A 172 18.74 29.76 0.66
CA ARG A 172 19.89 29.93 -0.23
C ARG A 172 20.22 31.40 -0.47
N ASN A 173 21.39 31.65 -1.05
CA ASN A 173 21.88 33.04 -1.17
C ASN A 173 21.01 33.96 -2.02
N ASP A 174 20.27 33.39 -2.96
CA ASP A 174 19.38 34.10 -3.89
C ASP A 174 18.03 34.49 -3.27
N ALA A 175 17.73 34.06 -2.01
CA ALA A 175 16.58 34.52 -1.26
C ALA A 175 16.65 36.04 -1.04
N LYS A 176 15.49 36.73 -0.97
CA LYS A 176 15.40 38.16 -0.70
C LYS A 176 15.92 38.50 0.72
N GLY A 177 16.25 39.77 0.93
CA GLY A 177 16.78 40.22 2.21
C GLY A 177 18.25 39.84 2.41
N ASN A 178 19.00 40.64 3.16
CA ASN A 178 20.41 40.39 3.49
C ASN A 178 20.64 40.17 4.98
N GLU A 179 19.62 40.36 5.78
CA GLU A 179 19.71 40.23 7.24
C GLU A 179 19.61 38.78 7.69
N ILE A 180 20.22 38.50 8.85
CA ILE A 180 20.12 37.21 9.51
C ILE A 180 18.89 37.26 10.39
N SER A 181 18.01 36.29 10.22
CA SER A 181 16.82 36.14 11.07
C SER A 181 17.18 36.02 12.55
N GLY A 182 16.57 36.84 13.39
CA GLY A 182 16.68 36.75 14.84
C GLY A 182 16.01 35.48 15.39
N ILE A 183 15.13 34.83 14.60
CA ILE A 183 14.47 33.55 14.95
C ILE A 183 15.46 32.42 14.80
N THR A 184 16.01 32.20 13.59
CA THR A 184 16.78 31.00 13.22
C THR A 184 18.29 31.19 13.22
N GLY A 185 18.77 32.43 13.06
CA GLY A 185 20.18 32.76 12.86
C GLY A 185 20.70 32.41 11.45
N THR A 186 19.79 32.19 10.51
CA THR A 186 20.08 32.01 9.09
C THR A 186 19.50 33.16 8.28
N LYS A 187 19.77 33.23 6.99
CA LYS A 187 19.10 34.14 6.08
C LYS A 187 17.61 33.81 6.04
N SER A 188 16.74 34.82 5.83
CA SER A 188 15.30 34.60 5.66
C SER A 188 15.02 33.60 4.56
N ALA A 189 13.96 32.82 4.73
CA ALA A 189 13.54 31.81 3.80
C ALA A 189 12.59 32.37 2.75
N ASP A 190 12.76 31.98 1.49
CA ASP A 190 11.89 32.31 0.37
C ASP A 190 11.35 31.04 -0.28
N VAL A 191 10.29 31.20 -1.06
CA VAL A 191 9.75 30.15 -1.94
C VAL A 191 10.58 30.13 -3.24
N PHE A 192 11.10 28.98 -3.59
CA PHE A 192 11.79 28.70 -4.84
C PHE A 192 11.00 27.66 -5.64
N PHE A 193 11.27 27.60 -6.95
CA PHE A 193 10.71 26.54 -7.79
C PHE A 193 11.78 26.00 -8.76
N SER A 194 11.54 24.79 -9.23
CA SER A 194 12.29 24.13 -10.30
C SER A 194 11.29 23.49 -11.26
N ARG A 195 11.66 23.43 -12.56
CA ARG A 195 10.86 22.77 -13.60
C ARG A 195 11.61 21.54 -14.11
N LYS A 196 10.86 20.59 -14.66
CA LYS A 196 11.48 19.51 -15.45
C LYS A 196 11.67 19.96 -16.89
N ASP A 197 12.85 19.67 -17.45
CA ASP A 197 13.14 19.85 -18.88
C ASP A 197 12.35 18.82 -19.74
N ASP A 198 12.42 18.94 -21.08
CA ASP A 198 11.79 18.01 -22.01
C ASP A 198 12.22 16.54 -21.84
N LYS A 199 13.29 16.28 -21.06
CA LYS A 199 13.80 14.95 -20.75
C LYS A 199 13.42 14.49 -19.34
N GLY A 200 12.57 15.24 -18.65
CA GLY A 200 12.13 14.94 -17.29
C GLY A 200 13.17 15.20 -16.20
N LYS A 201 14.24 16.00 -16.46
CA LYS A 201 15.25 16.36 -15.47
C LYS A 201 14.95 17.70 -14.86
N TRP A 202 15.11 17.81 -13.55
CA TRP A 202 14.98 19.06 -12.82
C TRP A 202 16.03 20.10 -13.27
N GLU A 203 15.58 21.32 -13.51
CA GLU A 203 16.42 22.49 -13.80
C GLU A 203 16.92 23.15 -12.51
N GLN A 204 17.84 24.12 -12.65
CA GLN A 204 18.30 24.89 -11.50
C GLN A 204 17.14 25.68 -10.87
N PRO A 205 16.97 25.57 -9.55
CA PRO A 205 15.91 26.31 -8.87
C PRO A 205 16.10 27.82 -8.95
N GLU A 206 15.00 28.50 -9.18
CA GLU A 206 14.88 29.96 -9.23
C GLU A 206 13.93 30.46 -8.13
N PRO A 207 14.06 31.72 -7.67
CA PRO A 207 13.07 32.34 -6.79
C PRO A 207 11.68 32.30 -7.46
N ALA A 208 10.64 32.02 -6.68
CA ALA A 208 9.27 31.94 -7.21
C ALA A 208 8.87 33.25 -7.91
N GLU A 209 8.15 33.10 -9.01
CA GLU A 209 7.71 34.17 -9.88
C GLU A 209 6.69 35.10 -9.19
N GLY A 210 6.60 36.35 -9.64
CA GLY A 210 5.70 37.36 -9.12
C GLY A 210 6.11 37.92 -7.76
N ASP A 211 5.13 38.29 -6.94
CA ASP A 211 5.31 38.98 -5.65
C ASP A 211 5.22 37.97 -4.46
N LEU A 212 5.46 36.70 -4.70
CA LEU A 212 5.37 35.68 -3.64
C LEU A 212 6.37 35.91 -2.52
N ASN A 213 7.62 36.28 -2.88
CA ASN A 213 8.69 36.48 -1.91
C ASN A 213 8.77 37.99 -1.52
N SER A 214 9.00 38.23 -0.25
CA SER A 214 9.06 39.57 0.33
C SER A 214 10.33 39.81 1.16
N GLU A 215 10.36 40.79 2.03
CA GLU A 215 11.42 41.02 3.02
C GLU A 215 11.28 40.10 4.23
N TYR A 216 10.12 39.44 4.36
CA TYR A 216 9.79 38.56 5.48
C TYR A 216 10.23 37.12 5.23
N GLU A 217 9.81 36.22 6.10
CA GLU A 217 10.08 34.79 5.94
C GLU A 217 8.86 34.13 5.29
N GLU A 218 9.03 33.64 4.08
CA GLU A 218 8.07 32.81 3.38
C GLU A 218 8.46 31.34 3.57
N GLY A 219 7.43 30.49 3.71
CA GLY A 219 7.62 29.04 3.94
C GLY A 219 6.53 28.19 3.30
N THR A 220 6.47 27.00 3.69
CA THR A 220 5.59 25.91 3.28
C THR A 220 4.37 26.34 2.47
N CYS A 221 4.28 25.88 1.23
CA CYS A 221 3.12 26.13 0.37
C CYS A 221 2.41 24.84 -0.03
N CYS A 222 1.15 24.96 -0.41
CA CYS A 222 0.37 23.93 -1.09
C CYS A 222 -0.53 24.58 -2.15
N PHE A 223 -1.16 23.76 -2.98
CA PHE A 223 -2.01 24.21 -4.08
C PHE A 223 -3.44 23.69 -3.92
N SER A 224 -4.40 24.47 -4.45
CA SER A 224 -5.73 23.93 -4.70
C SER A 224 -5.67 22.80 -5.72
N PRO A 225 -6.63 21.84 -5.72
CA PRO A 225 -6.63 20.72 -6.67
C PRO A 225 -6.60 21.14 -8.14
N ASP A 226 -7.15 22.31 -8.48
CA ASP A 226 -7.11 22.87 -9.83
C ASP A 226 -5.82 23.63 -10.15
N GLY A 227 -4.86 23.70 -9.23
CA GLY A 227 -3.57 24.38 -9.40
C GLY A 227 -3.63 25.90 -9.51
N LYS A 228 -4.79 26.54 -9.28
CA LYS A 228 -4.98 27.99 -9.48
C LYS A 228 -4.77 28.82 -8.24
N THR A 229 -4.83 28.23 -7.06
CA THR A 229 -4.62 28.93 -5.79
C THR A 229 -3.47 28.30 -5.04
N MET A 230 -2.50 29.12 -4.62
CA MET A 230 -1.46 28.75 -3.69
C MET A 230 -1.85 29.23 -2.29
N TYR A 231 -1.70 28.38 -1.30
CA TYR A 231 -1.71 28.70 0.11
C TYR A 231 -0.28 28.63 0.61
N LEU A 232 0.20 29.68 1.27
CA LEU A 232 1.58 29.74 1.76
C LEU A 232 1.65 30.28 3.17
N THR A 233 2.64 29.82 3.92
CA THR A 233 2.95 30.35 5.26
C THR A 233 3.87 31.55 5.14
N ARG A 234 3.59 32.62 5.88
CA ARG A 234 4.46 33.81 6.00
C ARG A 234 4.54 34.28 7.44
N CYS A 235 5.74 34.65 7.89
CA CYS A 235 5.99 35.25 9.19
C CYS A 235 6.38 36.70 9.00
N THR A 236 5.45 37.62 9.22
CA THR A 236 5.72 39.06 9.13
C THR A 236 6.46 39.57 10.37
N TYR A 237 7.26 40.62 10.24
CA TYR A 237 7.97 41.27 11.35
C TYR A 237 7.17 42.41 11.93
N ASP A 238 7.03 42.39 13.26
CA ASP A 238 6.57 43.51 14.06
C ASP A 238 7.47 43.64 15.27
N SER A 239 8.02 44.84 15.54
CA SER A 239 8.96 45.06 16.67
C SER A 239 8.32 44.92 18.04
N ASP A 240 7.01 45.05 18.13
CA ASP A 240 6.26 45.12 19.38
C ASP A 240 5.44 43.85 19.65
N TYR A 241 5.29 42.98 18.64
CA TYR A 241 4.48 41.75 18.71
C TYR A 241 5.31 40.50 18.34
N PRO A 242 4.96 39.33 18.91
CA PRO A 242 5.56 38.06 18.50
C PRO A 242 5.37 37.80 16.99
N ARG A 243 6.38 37.20 16.38
CA ARG A 243 6.34 36.77 14.98
C ARG A 243 5.56 35.47 14.88
N TYR A 244 4.27 35.59 14.65
CA TYR A 244 3.41 34.43 14.40
C TYR A 244 3.37 34.12 12.90
N ALA A 245 3.35 32.84 12.58
CA ALA A 245 3.10 32.38 11.23
C ALA A 245 1.64 32.60 10.87
N GLN A 246 1.38 33.05 9.64
CA GLN A 246 0.04 33.25 9.10
C GLN A 246 -0.06 32.62 7.71
N ILE A 247 -1.25 32.18 7.31
CA ILE A 247 -1.49 31.63 5.99
C ILE A 247 -1.99 32.74 5.06
N TYR A 248 -1.36 32.81 3.90
CA TYR A 248 -1.71 33.74 2.81
C TYR A 248 -2.17 32.94 1.60
N THR A 249 -2.95 33.56 0.74
CA THR A 249 -3.39 33.00 -0.55
C THR A 249 -2.88 33.84 -1.69
N SER A 250 -2.50 33.20 -2.79
CA SER A 250 -2.14 33.84 -4.06
C SER A 250 -2.82 33.11 -5.21
N ALA A 251 -3.38 33.87 -6.15
CA ALA A 251 -4.01 33.33 -7.35
C ALA A 251 -2.99 33.25 -8.49
N ARG A 252 -3.06 32.21 -9.29
CA ARG A 252 -2.25 32.03 -10.49
C ARG A 252 -2.98 32.65 -11.70
N SER A 253 -2.28 33.48 -12.42
CA SER A 253 -2.74 34.04 -13.70
C SER A 253 -1.64 33.83 -14.72
N ASP A 254 -1.93 33.11 -15.80
CA ASP A 254 -0.96 32.68 -16.81
C ASP A 254 0.27 31.97 -16.18
N ALA A 255 1.42 32.61 -16.19
CA ALA A 255 2.69 32.03 -15.66
C ALA A 255 3.13 32.62 -14.32
N SER A 256 2.34 33.53 -13.69
CA SER A 256 2.78 34.22 -12.48
C SER A 256 1.74 34.15 -11.36
N TRP A 257 2.21 34.33 -10.13
CA TRP A 257 1.40 34.40 -8.93
C TRP A 257 1.09 35.84 -8.56
N SER A 258 -0.14 36.09 -8.10
CA SER A 258 -0.55 37.42 -7.59
C SER A 258 0.13 37.73 -6.25
N THR A 259 0.12 38.99 -5.84
CA THR A 259 0.55 39.40 -4.49
C THR A 259 -0.26 38.66 -3.43
N PRO A 260 0.39 37.93 -2.49
CA PRO A 260 -0.30 37.16 -1.46
C PRO A 260 -1.19 37.99 -0.55
N GLN A 261 -2.38 37.47 -0.28
CA GLN A 261 -3.38 38.11 0.59
C GLN A 261 -3.54 37.26 1.87
N LEU A 262 -3.59 37.93 3.04
CA LEU A 262 -3.80 37.23 4.32
C LEU A 262 -5.14 36.50 4.31
N LEU A 263 -5.11 35.22 4.61
CA LEU A 263 -6.28 34.37 4.86
C LEU A 263 -6.66 34.44 6.34
N GLN A 264 -7.71 35.18 6.69
CA GLN A 264 -8.15 35.35 8.07
C GLN A 264 -8.87 34.07 8.58
N ILE A 265 -8.12 33.12 9.11
CA ILE A 265 -8.63 31.83 9.59
C ILE A 265 -9.40 31.98 10.91
N SER A 266 -8.86 32.78 11.84
CA SER A 266 -9.43 32.99 13.16
C SER A 266 -9.32 34.46 13.59
N LYS A 267 -10.05 34.83 14.65
CA LYS A 267 -9.89 36.09 15.34
C LYS A 267 -8.73 36.09 16.35
N ASP A 268 -8.21 34.93 16.65
CA ASP A 268 -7.03 34.78 17.48
C ASP A 268 -5.78 35.18 16.71
N THR A 269 -5.15 36.26 17.13
CA THR A 269 -3.93 36.81 16.55
C THR A 269 -2.66 36.45 17.33
N LEU A 270 -2.80 35.65 18.39
CA LEU A 270 -1.71 35.27 19.28
C LEU A 270 -1.19 33.84 19.02
N SER A 271 -1.79 33.13 18.07
CA SER A 271 -1.40 31.81 17.63
C SER A 271 -0.82 31.80 16.22
N SER A 272 0.00 30.83 15.94
CA SER A 272 0.55 30.56 14.62
C SER A 272 -0.40 29.69 13.78
N TYR A 273 -0.52 30.00 12.48
CA TYR A 273 -1.24 29.26 11.49
C TYR A 273 -0.29 28.97 10.34
N ALA A 274 0.09 27.71 10.16
CA ALA A 274 1.16 27.32 9.23
C ALA A 274 0.88 26.01 8.51
N HIS A 275 1.74 25.65 7.59
CA HIS A 275 1.76 24.35 6.88
C HIS A 275 0.41 24.00 6.26
N PRO A 276 -0.10 24.83 5.32
CA PRO A 276 -1.39 24.57 4.70
C PRO A 276 -1.39 23.32 3.83
N ALA A 277 -2.52 22.59 3.77
CA ALA A 277 -2.78 21.48 2.86
C ALA A 277 -4.25 21.41 2.49
N VAL A 278 -4.57 21.38 1.21
CA VAL A 278 -5.95 21.27 0.73
C VAL A 278 -6.31 19.81 0.53
N SER A 279 -7.53 19.42 0.95
CA SER A 279 -8.05 18.08 0.70
C SER A 279 -8.29 17.83 -0.79
N PRO A 280 -8.25 16.57 -1.29
CA PRO A 280 -8.39 16.26 -2.72
C PRO A 280 -9.69 16.74 -3.36
N ASP A 281 -10.77 16.84 -2.57
CA ASP A 281 -12.07 17.38 -2.98
C ASP A 281 -12.11 18.90 -3.03
N GLY A 282 -11.05 19.59 -2.57
CA GLY A 282 -10.96 21.04 -2.51
C GLY A 282 -11.81 21.68 -1.42
N TYR A 283 -12.49 20.89 -0.58
CA TYR A 283 -13.44 21.40 0.40
C TYR A 283 -12.80 21.82 1.73
N TRP A 284 -11.72 21.13 2.16
CA TRP A 284 -11.06 21.41 3.42
C TRP A 284 -9.65 21.98 3.25
N LEU A 285 -9.35 23.05 3.97
CA LEU A 285 -7.98 23.47 4.22
C LEU A 285 -7.55 22.96 5.59
N TYR A 286 -6.58 22.06 5.59
CA TYR A 286 -5.88 21.60 6.78
C TYR A 286 -4.69 22.51 7.05
N PHE A 287 -4.36 22.72 8.29
CA PHE A 287 -3.22 23.55 8.70
C PHE A 287 -2.76 23.17 10.10
N THR A 288 -1.59 23.64 10.47
CA THR A 288 -1.00 23.43 11.79
C THR A 288 -1.14 24.70 12.63
N SER A 289 -1.56 24.57 13.88
CA SER A 289 -1.68 25.71 14.80
C SER A 289 -1.50 25.31 16.27
N ASP A 290 -0.89 26.22 17.04
CA ASP A 290 -0.76 26.15 18.50
C ASP A 290 -1.91 26.89 19.23
N MET A 291 -3.03 27.13 18.54
CA MET A 291 -4.17 27.85 19.11
C MET A 291 -4.83 27.07 20.25
N PRO A 292 -5.45 27.79 21.24
CA PRO A 292 -6.10 27.16 22.36
C PRO A 292 -7.19 26.16 21.98
N GLY A 293 -7.24 25.03 22.69
CA GLY A 293 -8.20 23.95 22.44
C GLY A 293 -7.60 22.76 21.71
N GLY A 294 -6.28 22.77 21.44
CA GLY A 294 -5.52 21.63 20.92
C GLY A 294 -5.23 20.58 22.01
N GLN A 295 -4.55 19.50 21.59
CA GLN A 295 -4.16 18.38 22.46
C GLN A 295 -2.70 18.49 22.92
N GLY A 296 -1.86 19.21 22.16
CA GLY A 296 -0.44 19.28 22.41
C GLY A 296 0.19 20.64 22.19
N GLY A 297 1.32 20.62 21.49
CA GLY A 297 2.02 21.81 21.04
C GLY A 297 1.35 22.38 19.79
N PHE A 298 1.88 21.99 18.62
CA PHE A 298 1.22 22.26 17.36
C PHE A 298 0.32 21.08 16.98
N ASP A 299 -0.96 21.37 16.80
CA ASP A 299 -1.96 20.39 16.33
C ASP A 299 -2.33 20.62 14.88
N ILE A 300 -2.85 19.59 14.21
CA ILE A 300 -3.49 19.72 12.91
C ILE A 300 -4.96 20.08 13.10
N TRP A 301 -5.35 21.16 12.42
CA TRP A 301 -6.70 21.71 12.39
C TRP A 301 -7.19 21.75 10.94
N ARG A 302 -8.49 21.94 10.74
CA ARG A 302 -9.08 22.13 9.42
C ARG A 302 -10.16 23.21 9.43
N ILE A 303 -10.40 23.80 8.26
CA ILE A 303 -11.46 24.76 8.03
C ILE A 303 -12.09 24.51 6.67
N ALA A 304 -13.42 24.57 6.57
CA ALA A 304 -14.10 24.40 5.29
C ALA A 304 -13.88 25.60 4.37
N LEU A 305 -13.53 25.33 3.12
CA LEU A 305 -13.46 26.27 2.01
C LEU A 305 -14.81 26.24 1.28
N THR A 306 -15.64 27.25 1.44
CA THR A 306 -16.97 27.31 0.82
C THR A 306 -17.08 28.49 -0.12
N GLU A 307 -18.04 28.45 -1.06
CA GLU A 307 -18.32 29.58 -1.97
C GLU A 307 -18.70 30.89 -1.22
N HIS A 308 -19.14 30.77 0.03
CA HIS A 308 -19.54 31.89 0.87
C HIS A 308 -18.46 32.39 1.83
N GLY A 309 -17.24 31.76 1.76
CA GLY A 309 -16.11 32.07 2.61
C GLY A 309 -15.68 30.87 3.48
N LEU A 310 -14.92 31.16 4.53
CA LEU A 310 -14.39 30.13 5.44
C LEU A 310 -15.46 29.65 6.42
N GLY A 311 -15.50 28.35 6.67
CA GLY A 311 -16.34 27.72 7.68
C GLY A 311 -15.83 27.90 9.11
N GLY A 312 -16.27 27.02 10.02
CA GLY A 312 -15.72 26.93 11.37
C GLY A 312 -14.38 26.20 11.40
N VAL A 313 -13.51 26.59 12.35
CA VAL A 313 -12.24 25.89 12.59
C VAL A 313 -12.50 24.67 13.46
N GLU A 314 -11.95 23.52 13.07
CA GLU A 314 -12.10 22.25 13.78
C GLU A 314 -10.74 21.64 14.07
N ASN A 315 -10.50 21.18 15.32
CA ASN A 315 -9.35 20.33 15.65
C ASN A 315 -9.60 18.92 15.09
N VAL A 316 -8.63 18.35 14.37
CA VAL A 316 -8.79 17.00 13.79
C VAL A 316 -8.85 15.91 14.87
N GLY A 317 -8.24 16.15 16.03
CA GLY A 317 -8.34 15.31 17.21
C GLY A 317 -7.53 14.01 17.15
N TYR A 318 -7.77 13.16 18.13
CA TYR A 318 -7.17 11.82 18.21
C TYR A 318 -7.77 10.91 17.11
N PRO A 319 -6.98 10.01 16.45
CA PRO A 319 -5.62 9.65 16.80
C PRO A 319 -4.53 10.49 16.10
N ILE A 320 -4.88 11.48 15.30
CA ILE A 320 -3.90 12.31 14.56
C ILE A 320 -3.11 13.17 15.54
N ASN A 321 -3.80 14.00 16.31
CA ASN A 321 -3.18 14.91 17.25
C ASN A 321 -2.84 14.21 18.58
N THR A 322 -1.69 14.57 19.15
CA THR A 322 -1.09 14.02 20.38
C THR A 322 -0.66 15.16 21.33
N PRO A 323 -0.14 14.87 22.52
CA PRO A 323 0.52 15.89 23.34
C PRO A 323 1.82 16.48 22.75
N GLY A 324 2.28 15.97 21.60
CA GLY A 324 3.43 16.48 20.86
C GLY A 324 3.13 17.61 19.89
N ASP A 325 3.90 17.64 18.81
CA ASP A 325 3.69 18.53 17.67
C ASP A 325 3.31 17.67 16.47
N GLU A 326 2.20 17.99 15.81
CA GLU A 326 1.75 17.44 14.54
C GLU A 326 1.77 18.52 13.47
N MET A 327 2.58 18.30 12.42
CA MET A 327 2.94 19.34 11.44
C MET A 327 2.97 18.80 10.02
N PHE A 328 2.99 19.70 9.05
CA PHE A 328 3.16 19.42 7.62
C PHE A 328 2.14 18.39 7.07
N PRO A 329 0.83 18.65 7.22
CA PRO A 329 -0.20 17.83 6.60
C PRO A 329 -0.07 17.84 5.08
N VAL A 330 -0.32 16.71 4.42
CA VAL A 330 -0.33 16.54 2.96
C VAL A 330 -1.34 15.47 2.57
N PHE A 331 -2.06 15.67 1.49
CA PHE A 331 -2.95 14.68 0.89
C PHE A 331 -2.43 14.19 -0.45
N ARG A 332 -2.65 12.92 -0.74
CA ARG A 332 -2.59 12.38 -2.10
C ARG A 332 -3.95 12.45 -2.77
N PRO A 333 -4.03 12.44 -4.11
CA PRO A 333 -5.32 12.44 -4.84
C PRO A 333 -6.25 11.27 -4.47
N ASN A 334 -5.71 10.13 -4.02
CA ASN A 334 -6.48 8.96 -3.56
C ASN A 334 -7.03 9.08 -2.13
N GLY A 335 -6.83 10.22 -1.46
CA GLY A 335 -7.29 10.47 -0.09
C GLY A 335 -6.35 10.02 1.01
N GLU A 336 -5.21 9.40 0.71
CA GLU A 336 -4.19 9.10 1.73
C GLU A 336 -3.66 10.41 2.32
N PHE A 337 -3.57 10.44 3.64
CA PHE A 337 -3.13 11.57 4.43
C PHE A 337 -1.75 11.32 5.02
N TYR A 338 -0.86 12.29 4.92
CA TYR A 338 0.46 12.22 5.51
C TYR A 338 0.71 13.45 6.37
N PHE A 339 1.39 13.27 7.49
CA PHE A 339 1.79 14.36 8.38
C PHE A 339 3.06 13.96 9.13
N SER A 340 3.68 14.90 9.83
CA SER A 340 4.88 14.66 10.61
C SER A 340 4.62 14.92 12.09
N SER A 341 5.08 14.04 12.95
CA SER A 341 4.85 14.11 14.41
C SER A 341 6.08 13.75 15.23
N ASN A 342 6.24 14.43 16.36
CA ASN A 342 7.18 14.07 17.43
C ASN A 342 6.48 13.51 18.68
N GLY A 343 5.15 13.41 18.66
CA GLY A 343 4.36 12.89 19.75
C GLY A 343 3.99 11.42 19.62
N HIS A 344 3.95 10.89 18.41
CA HIS A 344 3.77 9.47 18.14
C HIS A 344 5.04 8.65 18.39
N VAL A 345 4.89 7.32 18.42
CA VAL A 345 6.05 6.41 18.49
C VAL A 345 6.88 6.55 17.21
N GLY A 346 8.09 7.10 17.33
CA GLY A 346 8.95 7.48 16.22
C GLY A 346 10.42 7.16 16.41
N MET A 347 11.23 7.41 15.38
CA MET A 347 12.67 7.12 15.37
C MET A 347 13.50 8.28 15.92
N GLY A 348 12.96 9.50 15.89
CA GLY A 348 13.79 10.66 16.15
C GLY A 348 13.08 11.93 16.56
N GLY A 349 13.23 12.93 15.72
CA GLY A 349 12.53 14.22 15.82
C GLY A 349 11.11 14.12 15.31
N LEU A 350 10.80 14.83 14.22
CA LEU A 350 9.58 14.63 13.47
C LEU A 350 9.69 13.37 12.62
N ASP A 351 8.73 12.49 12.71
CA ASP A 351 8.60 11.30 11.86
C ASP A 351 7.36 11.42 10.96
N ILE A 352 7.49 11.03 9.68
CA ILE A 352 6.36 11.02 8.74
C ILE A 352 5.46 9.83 9.04
N ILE A 353 4.17 10.12 9.19
CA ILE A 353 3.10 9.17 9.49
C ILE A 353 2.09 9.21 8.36
N LYS A 354 1.67 8.05 7.90
CA LYS A 354 0.57 7.85 6.96
C LYS A 354 -0.72 7.61 7.73
N GLY A 355 -1.78 8.30 7.35
CA GLY A 355 -3.13 8.09 7.84
C GLY A 355 -4.06 7.67 6.71
N VAL A 356 -4.91 6.70 6.98
CA VAL A 356 -6.00 6.28 6.09
C VAL A 356 -7.31 6.34 6.88
N CYS A 357 -8.28 7.08 6.35
CA CYS A 357 -9.61 7.19 6.93
C CYS A 357 -10.54 6.20 6.23
N ASP A 358 -11.20 5.35 7.00
CA ASP A 358 -12.20 4.43 6.44
C ASP A 358 -13.55 5.12 6.18
N SER A 359 -14.49 4.40 5.58
CA SER A 359 -15.85 4.90 5.27
C SER A 359 -16.68 5.29 6.50
N LEU A 360 -16.24 4.90 7.71
CA LEU A 360 -16.87 5.24 8.98
C LEU A 360 -16.21 6.44 9.66
N GLY A 361 -15.18 7.03 9.03
CA GLY A 361 -14.42 8.16 9.58
C GLY A 361 -13.35 7.77 10.60
N VAL A 362 -12.98 6.48 10.69
CA VAL A 362 -11.95 6.01 11.62
C VAL A 362 -10.58 6.05 10.96
N TRP A 363 -9.64 6.71 11.63
CA TRP A 363 -8.26 6.82 11.15
C TRP A 363 -7.40 5.65 11.61
N THR A 364 -6.69 5.04 10.65
CA THR A 364 -5.59 4.10 10.90
C THR A 364 -4.28 4.77 10.58
N LEU A 365 -3.32 4.74 11.51
CA LEU A 365 -2.03 5.42 11.39
C LEU A 365 -0.88 4.42 11.26
N GLU A 366 0.06 4.74 10.36
CA GLU A 366 1.28 3.96 10.14
C GLU A 366 2.50 4.88 10.10
N ASN A 367 3.51 4.63 10.96
CA ASN A 367 4.82 5.27 10.86
C ASN A 367 5.58 4.65 9.67
N LEU A 368 6.07 5.47 8.73
CA LEU A 368 6.75 4.99 7.50
C LEU A 368 8.10 4.31 7.78
N LYS A 369 8.65 4.44 8.99
CA LYS A 369 9.89 3.80 9.44
C LYS A 369 11.10 4.16 8.56
N TYR A 370 12.22 3.44 8.78
CA TYR A 370 13.41 3.57 7.96
C TYR A 370 13.19 2.93 6.56
N PRO A 371 13.66 3.52 5.45
CA PRO A 371 14.56 4.66 5.34
C PRO A 371 13.87 6.04 5.26
N ILE A 372 12.53 6.12 5.17
CA ILE A 372 11.84 7.42 5.11
C ILE A 372 12.09 8.18 6.40
N ASN A 373 11.78 7.59 7.55
CA ASN A 373 12.06 8.19 8.85
C ASN A 373 13.47 7.84 9.36
N SER A 374 14.05 8.74 10.12
CA SER A 374 15.39 8.65 10.68
C SER A 374 15.44 9.13 12.13
N CYS A 375 16.62 9.32 12.68
CA CYS A 375 16.71 9.98 13.99
C CYS A 375 16.55 11.51 13.91
N GLY A 376 16.69 12.14 12.73
CA GLY A 376 16.49 13.57 12.51
C GLY A 376 15.01 13.98 12.51
N ASP A 377 14.72 15.17 11.98
CA ASP A 377 13.39 15.54 11.56
C ASP A 377 13.20 15.08 10.12
N ASP A 378 12.07 14.41 9.86
CA ASP A 378 11.65 13.96 8.55
C ASP A 378 10.22 14.47 8.33
N PHE A 379 9.99 15.29 7.28
CA PHE A 379 8.76 16.05 7.14
C PHE A 379 8.47 16.54 5.72
N GLY A 380 7.27 17.06 5.49
CA GLY A 380 6.90 17.74 4.25
C GLY A 380 7.01 16.83 3.03
N MET A 381 6.38 15.65 3.08
CA MET A 381 6.38 14.68 1.99
C MET A 381 5.43 15.12 0.87
N THR A 382 5.82 14.97 -0.39
CA THR A 382 4.99 15.21 -1.58
C THR A 382 5.14 14.08 -2.59
N PHE A 383 4.11 13.86 -3.43
CA PHE A 383 4.05 12.75 -4.36
C PHE A 383 3.85 13.22 -5.80
N GLU A 384 4.41 12.51 -6.76
CA GLU A 384 4.13 12.69 -8.18
C GLU A 384 2.78 12.03 -8.53
N GLY A 385 1.68 12.78 -8.33
CA GLY A 385 0.32 12.29 -8.56
C GLY A 385 0.00 11.02 -7.77
N LEU A 386 -0.44 9.97 -8.45
CA LEU A 386 -0.72 8.65 -7.86
C LEU A 386 0.50 7.74 -7.77
N HIS A 387 1.67 8.16 -8.28
CA HIS A 387 2.87 7.33 -8.21
C HIS A 387 3.44 7.26 -6.79
N ASN A 388 4.01 6.12 -6.44
CA ASN A 388 4.65 5.89 -5.15
C ASN A 388 6.09 6.45 -5.11
N ARG A 389 6.28 7.64 -5.64
CA ARG A 389 7.54 8.39 -5.64
C ARG A 389 7.30 9.88 -5.47
N GLY A 390 8.32 10.58 -5.02
CA GLY A 390 8.21 12.01 -4.77
C GLY A 390 9.39 12.53 -3.95
N PHE A 391 9.12 13.52 -3.10
CA PHE A 391 10.15 14.20 -2.31
C PHE A 391 9.71 14.36 -0.87
N PHE A 392 10.67 14.49 0.03
CA PHE A 392 10.45 14.85 1.43
C PHE A 392 11.67 15.60 1.98
N SER A 393 11.49 16.24 3.12
CA SER A 393 12.52 17.03 3.80
C SER A 393 13.11 16.27 4.96
N THR A 394 14.43 16.43 5.18
CA THR A 394 15.11 15.83 6.32
C THR A 394 16.36 16.60 6.71
N ASN A 395 16.68 16.63 8.02
CA ASN A 395 17.96 17.17 8.50
C ASN A 395 18.95 16.07 8.95
N ARG A 396 18.65 14.81 8.60
CA ARG A 396 19.51 13.66 8.91
C ARG A 396 20.96 13.89 8.47
N GLY A 397 21.90 13.72 9.38
CA GLY A 397 23.34 13.80 9.09
C GLY A 397 23.89 15.21 8.86
N ASP A 398 23.11 16.28 8.96
CA ASP A 398 23.61 17.65 8.97
C ASP A 398 23.91 18.12 10.40
N ALA A 399 25.19 18.33 10.69
CA ALA A 399 25.66 18.75 12.01
C ALA A 399 25.18 20.15 12.44
N ARG A 400 24.69 20.97 11.49
CA ARG A 400 24.14 22.31 11.75
C ARG A 400 22.64 22.27 12.01
N GLY A 401 21.98 21.13 11.68
CA GLY A 401 20.55 20.95 11.73
C GLY A 401 19.80 21.56 10.53
N TRP A 402 20.49 21.74 9.41
CA TRP A 402 19.89 22.25 8.18
C TRP A 402 19.13 21.14 7.44
N ASP A 403 18.02 21.50 6.83
CA ASP A 403 17.13 20.60 6.14
C ASP A 403 17.51 20.45 4.67
N HIS A 404 17.29 19.28 4.11
CA HIS A 404 17.59 18.94 2.72
C HIS A 404 16.43 18.15 2.11
N ILE A 405 16.19 18.34 0.82
CA ILE A 405 15.18 17.60 0.06
C ILE A 405 15.82 16.29 -0.44
N LEU A 406 15.16 15.19 -0.13
CA LEU A 406 15.47 13.87 -0.68
C LEU A 406 14.32 13.41 -1.57
N ALA A 407 14.65 12.76 -2.68
CA ALA A 407 13.69 11.99 -3.45
C ALA A 407 13.52 10.60 -2.82
N PHE A 408 12.29 10.09 -2.89
CA PHE A 408 11.99 8.71 -2.53
C PHE A 408 11.27 8.01 -3.69
N GLU A 409 11.40 6.68 -3.70
CA GLU A 409 10.68 5.80 -4.62
C GLU A 409 10.34 4.51 -3.87
N HIS A 410 9.10 4.08 -4.03
CA HIS A 410 8.61 2.80 -3.54
C HIS A 410 8.06 2.04 -4.74
N PRO A 411 8.62 0.88 -5.13
CA PRO A 411 8.14 0.13 -6.28
C PRO A 411 6.65 -0.17 -6.14
N GLU A 412 5.92 -0.02 -7.22
CA GLU A 412 4.54 -0.48 -7.29
C GLU A 412 4.55 -2.00 -7.33
N VAL A 413 3.83 -2.62 -6.42
CA VAL A 413 3.66 -4.07 -6.37
C VAL A 413 2.41 -4.40 -7.17
N ILE A 414 2.62 -4.89 -8.41
CA ILE A 414 1.54 -5.28 -9.30
C ILE A 414 1.43 -6.81 -9.28
N GLN A 415 0.25 -7.31 -9.01
CA GLN A 415 -0.09 -8.72 -9.14
C GLN A 415 -0.83 -8.89 -10.46
N THR A 416 -0.36 -9.77 -11.32
CA THR A 416 -0.90 -9.96 -12.67
C THR A 416 -1.24 -11.42 -12.91
N VAL A 417 -2.38 -11.68 -13.53
CA VAL A 417 -2.75 -13.00 -14.06
C VAL A 417 -2.56 -12.98 -15.57
N LYS A 418 -1.83 -13.97 -16.08
CA LYS A 418 -1.80 -14.33 -17.49
C LYS A 418 -2.51 -15.65 -17.72
N GLY A 419 -3.34 -15.74 -18.72
CA GLY A 419 -4.04 -16.97 -19.02
C GLY A 419 -4.25 -17.17 -20.52
N TRP A 420 -4.57 -18.42 -20.89
CA TRP A 420 -4.85 -18.83 -22.27
C TRP A 420 -6.12 -19.65 -22.32
N VAL A 421 -7.01 -19.27 -23.25
CA VAL A 421 -8.22 -20.01 -23.62
C VAL A 421 -7.96 -20.71 -24.94
N TYR A 422 -8.04 -22.04 -24.94
CA TYR A 422 -7.74 -22.85 -26.11
C TYR A 422 -8.59 -24.13 -26.13
N GLU A 423 -8.78 -24.71 -27.32
CA GLU A 423 -9.43 -26.03 -27.45
C GLU A 423 -8.55 -27.11 -26.83
N LYS A 424 -9.16 -28.09 -26.17
CA LYS A 424 -8.46 -29.19 -25.49
C LYS A 424 -7.48 -29.95 -26.40
N ASP A 425 -7.73 -29.97 -27.71
CA ASP A 425 -6.83 -30.53 -28.73
C ASP A 425 -5.75 -29.57 -29.25
N GLY A 426 -5.69 -28.34 -28.72
CA GLY A 426 -4.60 -27.40 -28.91
C GLY A 426 -4.83 -26.31 -29.94
N TYR A 427 -6.08 -26.10 -30.42
CA TYR A 427 -6.44 -24.98 -31.27
C TYR A 427 -6.68 -23.70 -30.44
N GLU A 428 -6.21 -22.59 -30.98
CA GLU A 428 -6.42 -21.26 -30.37
C GLU A 428 -7.90 -20.85 -30.49
N LEU A 429 -8.44 -20.19 -29.45
CA LEU A 429 -9.83 -19.73 -29.41
C LEU A 429 -9.89 -18.21 -29.29
N PRO A 430 -9.73 -17.45 -30.38
CA PRO A 430 -9.67 -15.99 -30.36
C PRO A 430 -11.01 -15.31 -29.95
N GLU A 431 -12.12 -16.04 -30.02
CA GLU A 431 -13.44 -15.56 -29.56
C GLU A 431 -13.73 -15.93 -28.10
N GLY A 432 -12.72 -16.45 -27.38
CA GLY A 432 -12.84 -16.80 -25.97
C GLY A 432 -13.10 -15.57 -25.10
N LEU A 433 -13.82 -15.81 -24.01
CA LEU A 433 -14.09 -14.83 -22.97
C LEU A 433 -13.74 -15.43 -21.63
N VAL A 434 -13.21 -14.60 -20.73
CA VAL A 434 -12.95 -14.98 -19.33
C VAL A 434 -13.73 -14.04 -18.43
N TYR A 435 -14.56 -14.60 -17.55
CA TYR A 435 -15.21 -13.85 -16.50
C TYR A 435 -14.39 -14.01 -15.23
N MET A 436 -14.02 -12.90 -14.61
CA MET A 436 -13.29 -12.83 -13.34
C MET A 436 -14.20 -12.29 -12.26
N VAL A 437 -14.35 -13.01 -11.16
CA VAL A 437 -15.15 -12.62 -10.00
C VAL A 437 -14.28 -12.73 -8.76
N GLY A 438 -14.16 -11.64 -8.00
CA GLY A 438 -13.43 -11.58 -6.73
C GLY A 438 -14.36 -11.54 -5.52
N ASP A 439 -13.90 -12.04 -4.38
CA ASP A 439 -14.60 -11.94 -3.09
C ASP A 439 -14.60 -10.51 -2.52
N ASP A 440 -13.83 -9.59 -3.13
CA ASP A 440 -13.85 -8.14 -2.90
C ASP A 440 -14.98 -7.42 -3.68
N GLY A 441 -15.81 -8.15 -4.45
CA GLY A 441 -16.84 -7.62 -5.32
C GLY A 441 -16.38 -7.27 -6.73
N THR A 442 -15.14 -7.54 -7.09
CA THR A 442 -14.63 -7.37 -8.46
C THR A 442 -15.42 -8.27 -9.42
N TYR A 443 -15.91 -7.70 -10.53
CA TYR A 443 -16.51 -8.43 -11.64
C TYR A 443 -16.03 -7.85 -12.96
N LEU A 444 -15.28 -8.65 -13.72
CA LEU A 444 -14.76 -8.26 -15.02
C LEU A 444 -15.08 -9.30 -16.08
N LYS A 445 -15.30 -8.82 -17.30
CA LYS A 445 -15.40 -9.62 -18.51
C LYS A 445 -14.23 -9.31 -19.41
N ILE A 446 -13.34 -10.28 -19.60
CA ILE A 446 -12.08 -10.16 -20.32
C ILE A 446 -12.22 -10.84 -21.67
N SER A 447 -11.96 -10.13 -22.76
CA SER A 447 -11.83 -10.71 -24.11
C SER A 447 -10.40 -11.16 -24.32
N VAL A 448 -10.20 -12.38 -24.83
CA VAL A 448 -8.86 -12.86 -25.14
C VAL A 448 -8.32 -12.24 -26.41
N ARG A 449 -6.99 -12.24 -26.57
CA ARG A 449 -6.29 -11.84 -27.80
C ARG A 449 -6.45 -12.91 -28.91
N GLY A 450 -5.98 -12.62 -30.12
CA GLY A 450 -6.07 -13.53 -31.26
C GLY A 450 -5.38 -14.90 -31.08
N ASP A 451 -4.43 -15.00 -30.14
CA ASP A 451 -3.75 -16.23 -29.72
C ASP A 451 -4.41 -16.92 -28.50
N GLY A 452 -5.61 -16.47 -28.12
CA GLY A 452 -6.33 -16.98 -26.94
C GLY A 452 -5.79 -16.47 -25.60
N SER A 453 -4.76 -15.63 -25.58
CA SER A 453 -4.16 -15.12 -24.35
C SER A 453 -4.94 -13.94 -23.75
N PHE A 454 -4.84 -13.77 -22.43
CA PHE A 454 -5.26 -12.56 -21.72
C PHE A 454 -4.28 -12.23 -20.61
N GLU A 455 -4.33 -10.98 -20.18
CA GLU A 455 -3.54 -10.47 -19.05
C GLU A 455 -4.41 -9.48 -18.27
N GLN A 456 -4.44 -9.64 -16.95
CA GLN A 456 -5.27 -8.84 -16.06
C GLN A 456 -4.57 -8.60 -14.73
N GLU A 457 -4.61 -7.37 -14.23
CA GLU A 457 -4.19 -7.06 -12.87
C GLU A 457 -5.21 -7.57 -11.85
N VAL A 458 -4.71 -8.05 -10.70
CA VAL A 458 -5.51 -8.60 -9.60
C VAL A 458 -5.08 -8.02 -8.26
N ASN A 459 -6.04 -7.83 -7.37
CA ASN A 459 -5.79 -7.26 -6.05
C ASN A 459 -5.18 -8.30 -5.09
N PRO A 460 -4.21 -7.91 -4.24
CA PRO A 460 -3.70 -8.78 -3.20
C PRO A 460 -4.78 -9.11 -2.15
N LYS A 461 -4.69 -10.29 -1.52
CA LYS A 461 -5.64 -10.82 -0.52
C LYS A 461 -7.05 -11.12 -1.04
N VAL A 462 -7.25 -11.19 -2.33
CA VAL A 462 -8.53 -11.49 -2.94
C VAL A 462 -8.50 -12.91 -3.50
N ASN A 463 -9.59 -13.65 -3.32
CA ASN A 463 -9.82 -14.93 -3.94
C ASN A 463 -10.67 -14.72 -5.19
N TYR A 464 -10.14 -15.12 -6.32
CA TYR A 464 -10.78 -14.97 -7.61
C TYR A 464 -11.25 -16.31 -8.16
N ILE A 465 -12.42 -16.28 -8.80
CA ILE A 465 -12.93 -17.34 -9.66
C ILE A 465 -12.87 -16.82 -11.10
N PHE A 466 -12.21 -17.58 -11.96
CA PHE A 466 -12.14 -17.32 -13.40
C PHE A 466 -12.94 -18.37 -14.14
N LEU A 467 -13.82 -17.95 -15.03
CA LEU A 467 -14.63 -18.82 -15.89
C LEU A 467 -14.30 -18.56 -17.35
N GLY A 468 -13.55 -19.48 -17.97
CA GLY A 468 -13.25 -19.46 -19.40
C GLY A 468 -14.42 -20.00 -20.21
N THR A 469 -14.86 -19.25 -21.23
CA THR A 469 -16.00 -19.60 -22.09
C THR A 469 -15.69 -19.31 -23.56
N CYS A 470 -16.23 -20.10 -24.45
CA CYS A 470 -16.25 -19.84 -25.89
C CYS A 470 -17.48 -20.48 -26.51
N LYS A 471 -18.06 -19.84 -27.54
CA LYS A 471 -19.22 -20.38 -28.23
C LYS A 471 -18.87 -21.70 -28.89
N GLY A 472 -19.66 -22.74 -28.64
CA GLY A 472 -19.44 -24.09 -29.15
C GLY A 472 -18.53 -24.97 -28.28
N TYR A 473 -18.18 -24.50 -27.09
CA TYR A 473 -17.35 -25.19 -26.12
C TYR A 473 -17.99 -25.23 -24.73
N LEU A 474 -17.57 -26.21 -23.92
CA LEU A 474 -17.92 -26.30 -22.52
C LEU A 474 -17.10 -25.29 -21.73
N ASN A 475 -17.67 -24.72 -20.69
CA ASN A 475 -16.99 -23.80 -19.80
C ASN A 475 -15.93 -24.52 -18.96
N HIS A 476 -14.89 -23.78 -18.56
CA HIS A 476 -13.87 -24.26 -17.63
C HIS A 476 -13.60 -23.22 -16.55
N LYS A 477 -13.53 -23.64 -15.30
CA LYS A 477 -13.35 -22.81 -14.12
C LYS A 477 -11.95 -22.99 -13.55
N GLU A 478 -11.31 -21.88 -13.17
CA GLU A 478 -10.07 -21.84 -12.41
C GLU A 478 -10.23 -20.94 -11.18
N GLU A 479 -9.59 -21.30 -10.08
CA GLU A 479 -9.59 -20.54 -8.84
C GLU A 479 -8.18 -20.03 -8.54
N LEU A 480 -8.09 -18.78 -8.08
CA LEU A 480 -6.83 -18.14 -7.72
C LEU A 480 -6.97 -17.40 -6.40
N SER A 481 -6.17 -17.75 -5.42
CA SER A 481 -5.97 -16.95 -4.20
C SER A 481 -4.71 -16.11 -4.34
N VAL A 482 -4.86 -14.79 -4.32
CA VAL A 482 -3.74 -13.84 -4.46
C VAL A 482 -3.15 -13.57 -3.08
N ASP A 483 -1.87 -13.89 -2.89
CA ASP A 483 -1.17 -13.69 -1.63
C ASP A 483 -0.79 -12.21 -1.38
N THR A 484 -0.34 -11.89 -0.16
CA THR A 484 0.20 -10.58 0.24
C THR A 484 1.68 -10.46 -0.06
N SER A 485 2.10 -10.73 -1.27
CA SER A 485 3.50 -10.55 -1.64
C SER A 485 3.88 -9.07 -1.65
N SER A 486 5.04 -8.74 -1.11
CA SER A 486 5.68 -7.42 -1.24
C SER A 486 6.46 -7.26 -2.56
N VAL A 487 6.33 -8.21 -3.47
CA VAL A 487 6.98 -8.24 -4.78
C VAL A 487 5.94 -8.53 -5.83
N SER A 488 6.01 -7.86 -6.98
CA SER A 488 5.15 -8.14 -8.13
C SER A 488 5.26 -9.61 -8.52
N LYS A 489 4.12 -10.25 -8.74
CA LYS A 489 4.02 -11.67 -9.05
C LYS A 489 3.08 -11.87 -10.23
N GLU A 490 3.47 -12.79 -11.11
CA GLU A 490 2.69 -13.24 -12.24
C GLU A 490 2.13 -14.62 -11.96
N TYR A 491 0.82 -14.78 -12.08
CA TYR A 491 0.09 -16.04 -11.96
C TYR A 491 -0.29 -16.50 -13.36
N THR A 492 -0.23 -17.81 -13.59
CA THR A 492 -0.56 -18.41 -14.89
C THR A 492 -1.77 -19.31 -14.78
N LEU A 493 -2.80 -19.07 -15.59
CA LEU A 493 -4.02 -19.88 -15.67
C LEU A 493 -4.19 -20.48 -17.07
N GLN A 494 -4.82 -21.67 -17.15
CA GLN A 494 -5.02 -22.40 -18.40
C GLN A 494 -6.48 -22.82 -18.54
N PHE A 495 -7.11 -22.45 -19.65
CA PHE A 495 -8.52 -22.78 -19.91
C PHE A 495 -8.66 -23.68 -21.12
N PRO A 496 -8.42 -25.03 -20.97
CA PRO A 496 -8.59 -26.01 -22.04
C PRO A 496 -10.08 -26.34 -22.24
N LEU A 497 -10.73 -25.68 -23.18
CA LEU A 497 -12.16 -25.87 -23.42
C LEU A 497 -12.42 -27.12 -24.26
N ALA A 498 -13.44 -27.90 -23.87
CA ALA A 498 -13.89 -29.08 -24.60
C ALA A 498 -14.96 -28.73 -25.64
N SER A 499 -14.79 -29.19 -26.90
CA SER A 499 -15.76 -28.93 -27.97
C SER A 499 -17.12 -29.58 -27.68
N ILE A 500 -18.21 -28.88 -28.00
CA ILE A 500 -19.58 -29.42 -27.97
C ILE A 500 -19.86 -30.26 -29.21
N GLU A 501 -19.28 -29.91 -30.36
CA GLU A 501 -19.59 -30.53 -31.63
C GLU A 501 -18.74 -31.79 -31.90
N ASN A 502 -17.46 -31.75 -31.50
CA ASN A 502 -16.48 -32.79 -31.78
C ASN A 502 -16.27 -33.73 -30.57
N PRO A 503 -16.02 -35.04 -30.83
CA PRO A 503 -15.62 -35.94 -29.73
C PRO A 503 -14.30 -35.49 -29.08
N VAL A 504 -14.28 -35.44 -27.76
CA VAL A 504 -13.12 -35.00 -26.96
C VAL A 504 -12.44 -36.22 -26.34
N LEU A 505 -11.14 -36.40 -26.63
CA LEU A 505 -10.34 -37.50 -26.09
C LEU A 505 -10.15 -37.37 -24.56
N ILE A 506 -10.52 -38.41 -23.83
CA ILE A 506 -10.20 -38.55 -22.42
C ILE A 506 -8.84 -39.24 -22.33
N ARG A 507 -7.79 -38.49 -21.99
CA ARG A 507 -6.41 -39.03 -21.92
C ARG A 507 -6.22 -39.85 -20.65
N ASN A 508 -5.23 -40.76 -20.69
CA ASN A 508 -4.81 -41.57 -19.54
C ASN A 508 -5.93 -42.44 -18.95
N ILE A 509 -6.82 -42.94 -19.80
CA ILE A 509 -7.74 -44.02 -19.43
C ILE A 509 -7.12 -45.35 -19.84
N PHE A 510 -6.81 -46.15 -18.86
CA PHE A 510 -6.18 -47.43 -19.01
C PHE A 510 -7.07 -48.55 -18.42
N TYR A 511 -7.07 -49.69 -19.09
CA TYR A 511 -7.80 -50.87 -18.67
C TYR A 511 -6.81 -52.03 -18.42
N GLU A 512 -7.18 -52.97 -17.60
CA GLU A 512 -6.47 -54.24 -17.53
C GLU A 512 -6.41 -54.94 -18.89
N PHE A 513 -5.38 -55.76 -19.11
CA PHE A 513 -5.23 -56.45 -20.37
C PHE A 513 -6.44 -57.35 -20.66
N ASP A 514 -7.00 -57.24 -21.87
CA ASP A 514 -8.18 -57.97 -22.33
C ASP A 514 -9.40 -57.84 -21.42
N SER A 515 -9.55 -56.71 -20.73
CA SER A 515 -10.52 -56.42 -19.70
C SER A 515 -11.18 -55.06 -19.91
N ALA A 516 -12.31 -54.84 -19.22
CA ALA A 516 -12.95 -53.56 -19.06
C ALA A 516 -12.72 -52.94 -17.66
N ALA A 517 -11.94 -53.62 -16.79
CA ALA A 517 -11.60 -53.08 -15.49
C ALA A 517 -10.63 -51.92 -15.63
N LEU A 518 -11.00 -50.76 -15.04
CA LEU A 518 -10.18 -49.54 -15.01
C LEU A 518 -8.99 -49.72 -14.09
N LEU A 519 -7.82 -49.29 -14.53
CA LEU A 519 -6.64 -49.17 -13.68
C LEU A 519 -6.74 -47.96 -12.76
N GLU A 520 -6.19 -48.03 -11.56
CA GLU A 520 -6.15 -46.97 -10.57
C GLU A 520 -5.55 -45.67 -11.16
N SER A 521 -4.57 -45.79 -12.07
CA SER A 521 -3.96 -44.67 -12.79
C SER A 521 -4.95 -43.86 -13.65
N SER A 522 -6.15 -44.39 -13.95
CA SER A 522 -7.21 -43.71 -14.71
C SER A 522 -8.06 -42.78 -13.83
N CYS A 523 -8.02 -42.94 -12.49
CA CYS A 523 -8.91 -42.17 -11.58
C CYS A 523 -8.75 -40.64 -11.74
N LEU A 524 -7.52 -40.15 -11.78
CA LEU A 524 -7.27 -38.69 -11.93
C LEU A 524 -7.89 -38.10 -13.21
N ALA A 525 -7.86 -38.86 -14.31
CA ALA A 525 -8.46 -38.42 -15.58
C ALA A 525 -10.00 -38.45 -15.52
N LEU A 526 -10.56 -39.41 -14.80
CA LEU A 526 -12.01 -39.55 -14.59
C LEU A 526 -12.51 -38.51 -13.59
N ASP A 527 -11.74 -38.20 -12.52
CA ASP A 527 -12.06 -37.11 -11.59
C ASP A 527 -12.15 -35.78 -12.33
N SER A 528 -11.19 -35.49 -13.21
CA SER A 528 -11.23 -34.29 -14.06
C SER A 528 -12.45 -34.24 -14.99
N LEU A 529 -13.00 -35.40 -15.40
CA LEU A 529 -14.24 -35.45 -16.15
C LEU A 529 -15.48 -35.25 -15.25
N VAL A 530 -15.44 -35.75 -14.01
CA VAL A 530 -16.46 -35.46 -13.00
C VAL A 530 -16.53 -33.96 -12.74
N ASP A 531 -15.39 -33.28 -12.56
CA ASP A 531 -15.32 -31.83 -12.35
C ASP A 531 -15.90 -31.08 -13.56
N LEU A 532 -15.49 -31.41 -14.77
CA LEU A 532 -16.02 -30.82 -16.00
C LEU A 532 -17.55 -30.96 -16.11
N LEU A 533 -18.11 -32.11 -15.74
CA LEU A 533 -19.54 -32.33 -15.77
C LEU A 533 -20.27 -31.57 -14.65
N ASN A 534 -19.63 -31.37 -13.51
CA ASN A 534 -20.17 -30.56 -12.41
C ASN A 534 -20.15 -29.06 -12.77
N GLU A 535 -19.10 -28.60 -13.43
CA GLU A 535 -19.02 -27.21 -13.97
C GLU A 535 -20.04 -26.94 -15.07
N ASN A 536 -20.51 -28.01 -15.76
CA ASN A 536 -21.47 -27.93 -16.86
C ASN A 536 -22.71 -28.80 -16.56
N PRO A 537 -23.57 -28.49 -15.56
CA PRO A 537 -24.63 -29.37 -15.06
C PRO A 537 -25.75 -29.65 -16.08
N ASN A 538 -25.89 -28.80 -17.08
CA ASN A 538 -26.94 -28.92 -18.11
C ASN A 538 -26.52 -29.76 -19.34
N VAL A 539 -25.35 -30.41 -19.27
CA VAL A 539 -24.79 -31.18 -20.38
C VAL A 539 -25.06 -32.66 -20.22
N THR A 540 -25.47 -33.33 -21.32
CA THR A 540 -25.47 -34.79 -21.43
C THR A 540 -24.42 -35.22 -22.45
N ILE A 541 -23.75 -36.33 -22.17
CA ILE A 541 -22.63 -36.81 -22.99
C ILE A 541 -22.82 -38.27 -23.44
N GLU A 542 -22.32 -38.56 -24.62
CA GLU A 542 -21.97 -39.91 -25.07
C GLU A 542 -20.55 -40.22 -24.62
N LEU A 543 -20.35 -41.36 -24.01
CA LEU A 543 -19.03 -41.91 -23.67
C LEU A 543 -18.70 -43.03 -24.64
N ALA A 544 -17.75 -42.80 -25.53
CA ALA A 544 -17.36 -43.66 -26.61
C ALA A 544 -16.04 -44.36 -26.31
N ALA A 545 -16.02 -45.67 -26.36
CA ALA A 545 -14.76 -46.43 -26.30
C ALA A 545 -14.47 -47.13 -27.63
N HIS A 546 -13.19 -47.18 -27.99
CA HIS A 546 -12.69 -47.72 -29.27
C HIS A 546 -11.59 -48.75 -29.06
N CYS A 547 -11.51 -49.70 -29.96
CA CYS A 547 -10.44 -50.70 -30.07
C CYS A 547 -9.57 -50.45 -31.32
N ASP A 548 -8.43 -51.05 -31.38
CA ASP A 548 -7.68 -51.19 -32.65
C ASP A 548 -8.26 -52.32 -33.50
N TYR A 549 -7.78 -52.45 -34.73
CA TYR A 549 -8.30 -53.42 -35.70
C TYR A 549 -7.95 -54.88 -35.40
N ARG A 550 -7.12 -55.17 -34.37
CA ARG A 550 -6.69 -56.50 -34.03
C ARG A 550 -7.78 -57.25 -33.22
N GLY A 551 -8.28 -58.32 -33.81
CA GLY A 551 -9.32 -59.14 -33.18
C GLY A 551 -10.48 -59.42 -34.09
N LYS A 552 -11.62 -59.89 -33.55
CA LYS A 552 -12.87 -60.04 -34.29
C LYS A 552 -13.75 -58.84 -34.04
N ASP A 553 -14.39 -58.28 -35.03
CA ASP A 553 -15.26 -57.10 -34.96
C ASP A 553 -16.28 -57.22 -33.82
N GLU A 554 -17.01 -58.37 -33.76
CA GLU A 554 -18.01 -58.59 -32.70
C GLU A 554 -17.43 -58.63 -31.28
N TYR A 555 -16.15 -59.04 -31.15
CA TYR A 555 -15.45 -59.06 -29.90
C TYR A 555 -15.00 -57.64 -29.50
N ASN A 556 -14.43 -56.90 -30.46
CA ASN A 556 -14.01 -55.51 -30.26
C ASN A 556 -15.19 -54.60 -29.90
N GLU A 557 -16.34 -54.82 -30.54
CA GLU A 557 -17.59 -54.08 -30.22
C GLU A 557 -18.04 -54.35 -28.78
N ARG A 558 -18.10 -55.62 -28.35
CA ARG A 558 -18.47 -55.99 -26.96
C ARG A 558 -17.46 -55.53 -25.94
N LEU A 559 -16.16 -55.58 -26.25
CA LEU A 559 -15.12 -55.13 -25.33
C LEU A 559 -15.16 -53.61 -25.15
N SER A 560 -15.30 -52.85 -26.25
CA SER A 560 -15.42 -51.41 -26.19
C SER A 560 -16.71 -50.94 -25.46
N GLN A 561 -17.85 -51.65 -25.68
CA GLN A 561 -19.09 -51.37 -24.96
C GLN A 561 -18.90 -51.52 -23.42
N ARG A 562 -18.33 -52.61 -22.96
CA ARG A 562 -18.06 -52.82 -21.52
C ARG A 562 -17.07 -51.78 -20.96
N ARG A 563 -16.09 -51.33 -21.75
CA ARG A 563 -15.14 -50.26 -21.35
C ARG A 563 -15.86 -48.94 -21.18
N ALA A 564 -16.75 -48.56 -22.11
CA ALA A 564 -17.59 -47.32 -21.97
C ALA A 564 -18.49 -47.40 -20.73
N GLU A 565 -19.11 -48.58 -20.47
CA GLU A 565 -19.92 -48.83 -19.27
C GLU A 565 -19.12 -48.73 -17.96
N SER A 566 -17.86 -49.16 -17.95
CA SER A 566 -17.00 -49.02 -16.77
C SER A 566 -16.70 -47.55 -16.44
N VAL A 567 -16.49 -46.71 -17.44
CA VAL A 567 -16.32 -45.27 -17.26
C VAL A 567 -17.61 -44.64 -16.75
N VAL A 568 -18.77 -44.94 -17.36
CA VAL A 568 -20.06 -44.45 -16.90
C VAL A 568 -20.35 -44.82 -15.45
N ASN A 569 -20.05 -46.10 -15.07
CA ASN A 569 -20.23 -46.54 -13.68
C ASN A 569 -19.35 -45.76 -12.69
N TYR A 570 -18.12 -45.45 -13.09
CA TYR A 570 -17.24 -44.57 -12.28
C TYR A 570 -17.86 -43.20 -12.06
N LEU A 571 -18.34 -42.54 -13.14
CA LEU A 571 -18.97 -41.20 -13.05
C LEU A 571 -20.23 -41.19 -12.17
N ILE A 572 -21.06 -42.25 -12.28
CA ILE A 572 -22.26 -42.44 -11.45
C ILE A 572 -21.88 -42.58 -9.98
N ALA A 573 -20.86 -43.37 -9.69
CA ALA A 573 -20.34 -43.56 -8.33
C ALA A 573 -19.82 -42.25 -7.71
N HIS A 574 -19.40 -41.27 -8.55
CA HIS A 574 -18.94 -39.95 -8.13
C HIS A 574 -20.04 -38.86 -8.26
N GLY A 575 -21.32 -39.26 -8.35
CA GLY A 575 -22.46 -38.34 -8.21
C GLY A 575 -23.00 -37.76 -9.51
N ILE A 576 -22.53 -38.17 -10.67
CA ILE A 576 -23.09 -37.72 -11.95
C ILE A 576 -24.39 -38.47 -12.24
N ASP A 577 -25.45 -37.72 -12.59
CA ASP A 577 -26.78 -38.27 -12.90
C ASP A 577 -26.71 -39.21 -14.11
N THR A 578 -27.21 -40.44 -13.95
CA THR A 578 -27.29 -41.50 -14.97
C THR A 578 -27.89 -41.02 -16.30
N LEU A 579 -28.93 -40.17 -16.23
CA LEU A 579 -29.59 -39.61 -17.41
C LEU A 579 -28.73 -38.66 -18.25
N ARG A 580 -27.61 -38.27 -17.72
CA ARG A 580 -26.61 -37.43 -18.43
C ARG A 580 -25.60 -38.24 -19.23
N LEU A 581 -25.55 -39.57 -19.08
CA LEU A 581 -24.47 -40.42 -19.54
C LEU A 581 -25.01 -41.51 -20.48
N THR A 582 -24.43 -41.63 -21.66
CA THR A 582 -24.77 -42.67 -22.67
C THR A 582 -23.50 -43.43 -23.08
N PRO A 583 -23.29 -44.67 -22.58
CA PRO A 583 -22.12 -45.48 -22.99
C PRO A 583 -22.33 -46.09 -24.37
N ILE A 584 -21.31 -45.96 -25.27
CA ILE A 584 -21.30 -46.61 -26.60
C ILE A 584 -19.93 -47.19 -26.89
N GLY A 585 -19.89 -48.47 -27.30
CA GLY A 585 -18.70 -49.14 -27.82
C GLY A 585 -18.71 -49.15 -29.34
N TYR A 586 -17.70 -48.57 -29.96
CA TYR A 586 -17.59 -48.52 -31.43
C TYR A 586 -16.64 -49.58 -32.00
N GLY A 587 -16.05 -50.44 -31.18
CA GLY A 587 -15.03 -51.37 -31.64
C GLY A 587 -13.95 -50.66 -32.45
N GLU A 588 -13.65 -51.14 -33.65
CA GLU A 588 -12.70 -50.56 -34.62
C GLU A 588 -13.37 -49.68 -35.70
N GLN A 589 -14.70 -49.60 -35.70
CA GLN A 589 -15.50 -48.98 -36.79
C GLN A 589 -15.25 -47.46 -36.96
N ARG A 590 -14.67 -46.80 -35.93
CA ARG A 590 -14.35 -45.38 -35.96
C ARG A 590 -12.86 -45.16 -35.69
N PRO A 591 -11.98 -45.35 -36.71
CA PRO A 591 -10.56 -45.07 -36.55
C PRO A 591 -10.30 -43.61 -36.24
N LYS A 592 -9.22 -43.31 -35.47
CA LYS A 592 -8.84 -41.97 -35.09
C LYS A 592 -8.43 -41.15 -36.30
N VAL A 593 -8.94 -39.92 -36.39
CA VAL A 593 -8.44 -38.88 -37.30
C VAL A 593 -7.34 -38.12 -36.55
N VAL A 594 -6.21 -37.91 -37.21
CA VAL A 594 -5.05 -37.22 -36.68
C VAL A 594 -5.36 -35.74 -36.52
N THR A 595 -5.33 -35.24 -35.29
CA THR A 595 -5.50 -33.82 -35.00
C THR A 595 -4.16 -33.09 -35.09
N ARG A 596 -4.16 -31.73 -35.18
CA ARG A 596 -2.97 -30.88 -35.15
C ARG A 596 -1.97 -31.25 -34.06
N ARG A 597 -2.47 -31.55 -32.87
CA ARG A 597 -1.64 -31.94 -31.69
C ARG A 597 -0.98 -33.30 -31.87
N ILE A 598 -1.68 -34.26 -32.46
CA ILE A 598 -1.12 -35.59 -32.76
C ILE A 598 -0.04 -35.44 -33.82
N ALA A 599 -0.31 -34.68 -34.91
CA ALA A 599 0.67 -34.40 -35.95
C ALA A 599 1.91 -33.65 -35.41
N ALA A 600 1.76 -32.76 -34.45
CA ALA A 600 2.87 -32.08 -33.79
C ALA A 600 3.70 -33.00 -32.88
N THR A 601 3.12 -34.11 -32.41
CA THR A 601 3.79 -35.09 -31.54
C THR A 601 4.51 -36.19 -32.33
N TYR A 602 3.97 -36.59 -33.46
CA TYR A 602 4.48 -37.69 -34.28
C TYR A 602 4.73 -37.21 -35.71
N ASP A 603 5.99 -37.04 -36.09
CA ASP A 603 6.48 -36.46 -37.36
C ASP A 603 6.11 -37.26 -38.63
N PHE A 604 5.69 -38.53 -38.46
CA PHE A 604 5.24 -39.40 -39.56
C PHE A 604 3.73 -39.33 -39.80
N LEU A 605 2.95 -38.54 -39.02
CA LEU A 605 1.51 -38.36 -39.19
C LEU A 605 1.21 -36.93 -39.61
N ASN A 606 0.26 -36.76 -40.52
CA ASN A 606 -0.23 -35.44 -40.95
C ASN A 606 -1.63 -35.17 -40.38
N GLU A 607 -1.91 -33.90 -40.08
CA GLU A 607 -3.25 -33.48 -39.67
C GLU A 607 -4.28 -33.92 -40.76
N GLY A 608 -5.36 -34.59 -40.32
CA GLY A 608 -6.41 -35.13 -41.17
C GLY A 608 -6.22 -36.58 -41.61
N ASP A 609 -5.04 -37.21 -41.38
CA ASP A 609 -4.85 -38.62 -41.64
C ASP A 609 -5.86 -39.47 -40.83
N THR A 610 -6.45 -40.49 -41.44
CA THR A 610 -7.39 -41.41 -40.77
C THR A 610 -6.70 -42.76 -40.55
N LEU A 611 -6.52 -43.16 -39.30
CA LEU A 611 -5.74 -44.32 -38.88
C LEU A 611 -6.54 -45.62 -39.09
N THR A 612 -6.96 -45.90 -40.31
CA THR A 612 -7.60 -47.15 -40.70
C THR A 612 -6.63 -48.33 -40.70
N GLU A 613 -7.13 -49.60 -40.66
CA GLU A 613 -6.32 -50.80 -40.81
C GLU A 613 -5.43 -50.70 -42.07
N ALA A 614 -6.02 -50.31 -43.23
CA ALA A 614 -5.30 -50.19 -44.48
C ALA A 614 -4.16 -49.14 -44.39
N TYR A 615 -4.36 -48.02 -43.69
CA TYR A 615 -3.34 -46.99 -43.46
C TYR A 615 -2.22 -47.53 -42.57
N ILE A 616 -2.55 -48.22 -41.48
CA ILE A 616 -1.59 -48.72 -40.52
C ILE A 616 -0.71 -49.80 -41.14
N LEU A 617 -1.29 -50.75 -41.90
CA LEU A 617 -0.55 -51.82 -42.58
C LEU A 617 0.38 -51.33 -43.71
N GLN A 618 0.20 -50.08 -44.22
CA GLN A 618 1.12 -49.46 -45.15
C GLN A 618 2.39 -48.92 -44.51
N LEU A 619 2.39 -48.74 -43.21
CA LEU A 619 3.56 -48.31 -42.47
C LEU A 619 4.51 -49.53 -42.32
N GLU A 620 5.72 -49.45 -42.87
CA GLU A 620 6.71 -50.54 -42.86
C GLU A 620 7.34 -50.76 -41.48
N ASP A 621 7.08 -49.88 -40.52
CA ASP A 621 7.68 -49.82 -39.18
C ASP A 621 6.66 -50.30 -38.14
N GLU A 622 6.95 -51.38 -37.44
CA GLU A 622 6.08 -52.00 -36.42
C GLU A 622 5.85 -51.06 -35.26
N GLU A 623 6.84 -50.21 -34.90
CA GLU A 623 6.70 -49.19 -33.81
C GLU A 623 5.69 -48.11 -34.20
N LYS A 624 5.74 -47.62 -35.46
CA LYS A 624 4.75 -46.66 -35.97
C LYS A 624 3.36 -47.25 -36.05
N GLN A 625 3.25 -48.51 -36.45
CA GLN A 625 1.98 -49.26 -36.46
C GLN A 625 1.39 -49.32 -35.03
N GLU A 626 2.23 -49.67 -34.03
CA GLU A 626 1.77 -49.75 -32.62
C GLU A 626 1.36 -48.39 -32.07
N ILE A 627 2.02 -47.27 -32.42
CA ILE A 627 1.62 -45.93 -32.10
C ILE A 627 0.22 -45.65 -32.68
N CYS A 628 -0.04 -45.96 -33.94
CA CYS A 628 -1.35 -45.78 -34.54
C CYS A 628 -2.43 -46.64 -33.87
N ASN A 629 -2.10 -47.88 -33.54
CA ASN A 629 -3.01 -48.77 -32.82
C ASN A 629 -3.29 -48.24 -31.40
N ALA A 630 -2.31 -47.70 -30.72
CA ALA A 630 -2.47 -47.07 -29.42
C ALA A 630 -3.39 -45.83 -29.49
N LEU A 631 -3.27 -45.03 -30.54
CA LEU A 631 -4.17 -43.88 -30.79
C LEU A 631 -5.62 -44.32 -31.09
N ASN A 632 -5.82 -45.47 -31.74
CA ASN A 632 -7.13 -46.06 -31.96
C ASN A 632 -7.75 -46.64 -30.67
N ARG A 633 -6.98 -47.22 -29.75
CA ARG A 633 -7.45 -47.66 -28.41
C ARG A 633 -7.65 -46.48 -27.51
N ARG A 634 -8.81 -45.85 -27.58
CA ARG A 634 -9.10 -44.62 -26.86
C ARG A 634 -10.50 -44.57 -26.29
N THR A 635 -10.70 -43.70 -25.32
CA THR A 635 -12.02 -43.33 -24.78
C THR A 635 -12.22 -41.83 -25.06
N GLU A 636 -13.38 -41.51 -25.62
CA GLU A 636 -13.78 -40.13 -25.98
C GLU A 636 -15.16 -39.84 -25.39
N PHE A 637 -15.47 -38.55 -25.14
CA PHE A 637 -16.84 -38.14 -24.89
C PHE A 637 -17.29 -37.15 -25.96
N LYS A 638 -18.58 -37.16 -26.24
CA LYS A 638 -19.21 -36.20 -27.16
C LYS A 638 -20.44 -35.61 -26.45
N VAL A 639 -20.63 -34.32 -26.56
CA VAL A 639 -21.80 -33.61 -26.03
C VAL A 639 -23.01 -33.97 -26.89
N LEU A 640 -24.08 -34.47 -26.27
CA LEU A 640 -25.35 -34.80 -26.92
C LEU A 640 -26.35 -33.65 -26.77
N ARG A 641 -26.38 -33.02 -25.60
CA ARG A 641 -27.35 -31.98 -25.27
C ARG A 641 -26.77 -31.03 -24.22
N THR A 642 -27.08 -29.74 -24.35
CA THR A 642 -26.62 -28.68 -23.42
C THR A 642 -27.77 -28.03 -22.63
N THR A 643 -28.97 -28.63 -22.68
CA THR A 643 -30.21 -28.07 -22.07
C THR A 643 -30.86 -29.02 -21.10
N TYR A 644 -30.12 -29.96 -20.50
CA TYR A 644 -30.60 -30.90 -19.52
C TYR A 644 -31.15 -30.13 -18.29
N LYS A 645 -32.38 -30.45 -17.86
CA LYS A 645 -33.07 -29.80 -16.74
C LYS A 645 -33.27 -28.28 -16.83
N LEU A 646 -32.94 -27.60 -17.93
CA LEU A 646 -33.16 -26.15 -18.03
C LEU A 646 -34.61 -25.73 -18.15
N PHE A 647 -35.50 -26.63 -18.59
CA PHE A 647 -36.90 -26.35 -18.84
C PHE A 647 -37.86 -27.31 -18.07
N GLU A 648 -37.32 -28.08 -17.13
CA GLU A 648 -38.12 -28.88 -16.23
C GLU A 648 -38.55 -28.03 -15.01
N PRO A 649 -39.84 -28.01 -14.62
CA PRO A 649 -40.25 -27.29 -13.42
C PRO A 649 -39.58 -27.92 -12.20
N GLU A 650 -39.02 -27.08 -11.32
CA GLU A 650 -38.45 -27.52 -10.03
C GLU A 650 -39.53 -28.31 -9.25
N THR A 651 -39.37 -29.62 -9.18
CA THR A 651 -40.12 -30.42 -8.21
C THR A 651 -39.55 -30.12 -6.83
N LYS A 652 -40.32 -29.38 -6.02
CA LYS A 652 -39.98 -29.18 -4.60
C LYS A 652 -39.78 -30.54 -3.94
N PRO A 653 -38.75 -30.75 -3.12
CA PRO A 653 -38.61 -31.98 -2.37
C PRO A 653 -39.81 -32.15 -1.43
N ASP A 654 -40.48 -33.28 -1.55
CA ASP A 654 -41.61 -33.68 -0.73
C ASP A 654 -41.27 -33.56 0.76
N ALA A 655 -42.02 -32.72 1.46
CA ALA A 655 -42.02 -32.70 2.91
C ALA A 655 -42.55 -34.07 3.41
N GLN A 656 -41.73 -34.75 4.19
CA GLN A 656 -42.11 -35.96 4.91
C GLN A 656 -43.44 -35.75 5.64
N GLN A 657 -44.49 -36.41 5.18
CA GLN A 657 -45.73 -36.57 5.93
C GLN A 657 -45.52 -37.59 7.07
N PRO A 658 -45.98 -37.29 8.27
CA PRO A 658 -46.04 -38.31 9.33
C PRO A 658 -47.19 -39.29 9.04
N ALA A 659 -46.93 -40.58 9.25
CA ALA A 659 -47.86 -41.64 9.16
C ALA A 659 -49.08 -41.43 10.10
N ILE A 660 -50.28 -41.44 9.54
CA ILE A 660 -51.55 -41.57 10.29
C ILE A 660 -52.28 -42.80 9.77
N ASP A 661 -52.67 -43.59 10.72
CA ASP A 661 -53.34 -44.88 10.70
C ASP A 661 -54.71 -44.84 9.97
N ALA A 662 -55.04 -45.95 9.34
CA ALA A 662 -56.28 -46.16 8.62
C ALA A 662 -57.47 -46.41 9.56
N SER A 663 -58.59 -45.74 9.30
CA SER A 663 -59.90 -46.37 9.40
C SER A 663 -61.05 -45.51 8.79
N GLU A 664 -61.66 -46.07 7.77
CA GLU A 664 -63.13 -46.12 7.43
C GLU A 664 -63.99 -44.83 7.35
N ASN A 665 -64.53 -44.49 6.25
CA ASN A 665 -65.92 -44.63 5.73
C ASN A 665 -66.33 -43.49 4.78
N GLU A 666 -66.69 -43.90 3.61
CA GLU A 666 -67.81 -43.71 2.70
C GLU A 666 -68.62 -42.37 2.65
N GLU A 667 -68.97 -42.11 1.39
CA GLU A 667 -70.19 -41.41 0.81
C GLU A 667 -70.15 -39.85 0.79
N ALA A 668 -70.37 -39.19 -0.26
CA ALA A 668 -71.11 -39.18 -1.49
C ALA A 668 -71.22 -37.71 -2.02
N VAL A 669 -71.15 -37.58 -3.31
CA VAL A 669 -71.94 -36.72 -4.23
C VAL A 669 -72.05 -35.20 -4.06
N SER A 670 -71.58 -34.43 -4.97
CA SER A 670 -72.17 -33.64 -6.05
C SER A 670 -71.45 -32.30 -6.35
N GLU A 671 -71.12 -32.14 -7.60
CA GLU A 671 -70.95 -30.89 -8.31
C GLU A 671 -72.27 -30.11 -8.48
N PRO A 672 -72.39 -28.94 -9.12
CA PRO A 672 -71.41 -27.94 -9.60
C PRO A 672 -71.83 -26.45 -9.39
N GLY A 673 -71.03 -25.49 -9.86
CA GLY A 673 -71.55 -24.19 -10.31
C GLY A 673 -70.66 -23.01 -10.04
N LYS A 674 -69.96 -22.61 -11.03
CA LYS A 674 -70.00 -21.37 -11.86
C LYS A 674 -69.88 -20.00 -11.17
N GLU A 675 -68.97 -19.26 -11.72
CA GLU A 675 -69.00 -17.89 -12.29
C GLU A 675 -68.48 -16.71 -11.44
N GLN A 676 -67.47 -16.12 -11.97
CA GLN A 676 -67.31 -14.70 -12.42
C GLN A 676 -67.26 -13.64 -11.31
N GLU A 677 -66.48 -12.63 -11.31
CA GLU A 677 -65.82 -11.69 -12.18
C GLU A 677 -65.19 -10.60 -11.32
N GLU A 678 -64.08 -10.09 -11.85
CA GLU A 678 -63.64 -8.70 -11.90
C GLU A 678 -63.53 -7.80 -10.67
N GLY A 679 -62.38 -7.16 -10.55
CA GLY A 679 -62.34 -5.70 -10.59
C GLY A 679 -61.42 -5.00 -9.57
N GLN A 680 -60.35 -4.51 -10.11
CA GLN A 680 -59.77 -3.15 -9.90
C GLN A 680 -59.21 -2.67 -8.56
N VAL A 681 -57.97 -2.28 -8.68
CA VAL A 681 -57.05 -1.30 -8.07
C VAL A 681 -57.66 0.12 -7.90
N PRO A 682 -56.91 1.08 -7.26
CA PRO A 682 -56.65 1.55 -5.91
C PRO A 682 -57.36 2.91 -5.63
N PRO A 683 -57.02 3.86 -4.79
CA PRO A 683 -55.79 4.46 -4.35
C PRO A 683 -55.76 5.12 -2.92
N GLN A 684 -54.51 5.49 -2.51
CA GLN A 684 -54.05 6.70 -1.79
C GLN A 684 -54.87 7.37 -0.65
N GLY A 685 -54.07 7.83 0.33
CA GLY A 685 -54.26 9.12 0.99
C GLY A 685 -54.04 9.08 2.51
N VAL A 686 -52.91 9.56 2.97
CA VAL A 686 -52.61 10.85 3.61
C VAL A 686 -53.15 11.09 5.03
N ASP A 687 -52.23 11.42 5.89
CA ASP A 687 -52.17 12.42 6.97
C ASP A 687 -52.57 12.11 8.43
N LYS A 688 -51.57 12.39 9.27
CA LYS A 688 -51.48 13.35 10.41
C LYS A 688 -51.82 12.93 11.83
N HIS A 689 -50.77 13.28 12.66
CA HIS A 689 -50.81 13.79 14.06
C HIS A 689 -51.38 12.88 15.15
N ASP A 690 -50.79 12.71 16.31
CA ASP A 690 -50.44 13.71 17.31
C ASP A 690 -49.68 13.10 18.49
N GLU A 691 -49.02 13.98 19.20
CA GLU A 691 -48.30 14.01 20.44
C GLU A 691 -48.73 13.08 21.60
N GLY A 692 -47.77 12.78 22.46
CA GLY A 692 -48.03 12.29 23.82
C GLY A 692 -46.79 11.98 24.62
N GLU A 693 -46.36 12.96 25.42
CA GLU A 693 -45.35 12.93 26.48
C GLU A 693 -45.61 11.90 27.59
N VAL A 694 -44.53 11.63 28.34
CA VAL A 694 -44.36 11.62 29.80
C VAL A 694 -43.82 10.33 30.44
N SER A 695 -42.67 10.54 31.01
CA SER A 695 -42.08 10.22 32.34
C SER A 695 -41.51 8.82 32.66
N ASN A 696 -40.23 8.96 33.05
CA ASN A 696 -39.46 8.39 34.16
C ASN A 696 -39.96 7.12 34.88
N GLU A 697 -39.02 6.20 35.06
CA GLU A 697 -38.51 5.84 36.37
C GLU A 697 -37.27 4.93 36.29
N GLU A 698 -36.30 5.29 37.12
CA GLU A 698 -35.09 4.57 37.53
C GLU A 698 -35.41 3.15 38.03
N ILE A 699 -34.47 2.22 37.89
CA ILE A 699 -33.99 1.33 38.94
C ILE A 699 -32.64 0.70 38.56
N SER A 700 -31.66 1.05 39.35
CA SER A 700 -30.34 0.44 39.53
C SER A 700 -30.40 -1.05 39.91
N LYS A 701 -29.40 -1.82 39.51
CA LYS A 701 -28.71 -2.83 40.35
C LYS A 701 -27.51 -3.46 39.66
N GLU A 702 -26.32 -3.21 40.23
CA GLU A 702 -25.14 -4.10 40.15
C GLU A 702 -25.46 -5.47 40.78
N PRO A 703 -24.68 -6.50 40.47
CA PRO A 703 -24.07 -7.29 41.51
C PRO A 703 -22.59 -7.65 41.30
N THR A 704 -21.75 -7.23 42.21
CA THR A 704 -20.89 -8.00 43.15
C THR A 704 -20.11 -9.22 42.62
N GLU A 705 -18.80 -9.10 42.83
CA GLU A 705 -17.78 -10.15 42.89
C GLU A 705 -18.08 -11.27 43.91
N PRO A 706 -17.36 -12.40 43.81
CA PRO A 706 -16.95 -13.05 45.03
C PRO A 706 -15.44 -13.29 45.11
N LYS A 707 -14.99 -13.12 46.35
CA LYS A 707 -13.67 -13.26 46.94
C LYS A 707 -13.17 -14.71 47.08
N GLU A 708 -11.85 -14.79 47.02
CA GLU A 708 -10.88 -15.65 47.71
C GLU A 708 -11.36 -16.84 48.58
N SER A 709 -10.61 -17.93 48.47
CA SER A 709 -10.11 -18.66 49.63
C SER A 709 -8.80 -19.40 49.33
N ALA A 710 -7.91 -19.33 50.30
CA ALA A 710 -6.53 -19.73 50.35
C ALA A 710 -6.31 -21.22 50.74
N GLU A 711 -5.03 -21.58 50.67
CA GLU A 711 -4.24 -22.60 51.37
C GLU A 711 -3.96 -23.96 50.74
N GLY A 712 -2.66 -24.26 50.69
CA GLY A 712 -2.13 -25.60 50.61
C GLY A 712 -0.69 -25.70 50.14
N LYS A 713 0.27 -25.63 51.03
CA LYS A 713 1.71 -25.95 50.88
C LYS A 713 1.91 -27.35 50.33
N ASN A 714 2.89 -27.56 49.44
CA ASN A 714 4.02 -28.45 49.72
C ASN A 714 5.17 -28.31 48.68
N SER A 715 6.35 -28.34 49.26
CA SER A 715 7.69 -28.43 48.73
C SER A 715 7.96 -29.71 47.93
N GLU A 716 8.68 -29.61 46.82
CA GLU A 716 9.69 -30.63 46.43
C GLU A 716 10.67 -30.00 45.43
N GLU A 717 11.93 -30.02 45.84
CA GLU A 717 13.13 -29.80 45.01
C GLU A 717 13.20 -30.80 43.87
N LYS A 718 13.55 -30.32 42.65
CA LYS A 718 14.35 -31.12 41.67
C LYS A 718 15.05 -30.25 40.65
N SER A 719 16.38 -30.18 40.83
CA SER A 719 17.49 -30.30 39.88
C SER A 719 17.39 -29.61 38.50
N LEU A 720 18.28 -28.64 38.31
CA LEU A 720 18.79 -28.09 37.04
C LEU A 720 19.33 -29.15 36.09
N PRO A 721 19.09 -29.00 34.78
CA PRO A 721 19.87 -29.71 33.76
C PRO A 721 21.02 -28.82 33.25
N LYS A 722 22.13 -29.48 33.05
CA LYS A 722 23.47 -29.07 32.65
C LYS A 722 23.50 -28.30 31.34
N GLU A 723 24.37 -27.31 31.29
CA GLU A 723 24.88 -26.62 30.12
C GLU A 723 25.33 -27.59 29.01
N ARG A 724 24.87 -27.37 27.79
CA ARG A 724 25.44 -27.90 26.57
C ARG A 724 26.54 -27.02 26.06
N VAL A 725 27.76 -27.50 26.07
CA VAL A 725 28.93 -26.94 25.41
C VAL A 725 28.72 -26.98 23.91
N VAL A 726 28.79 -25.81 23.26
CA VAL A 726 28.80 -25.65 21.80
C VAL A 726 30.29 -25.60 21.37
N PRO A 727 30.73 -26.40 20.36
CA PRO A 727 32.11 -26.35 19.91
C PRO A 727 32.39 -25.11 19.07
N GLU A 728 33.52 -24.46 19.35
CA GLU A 728 34.10 -23.36 18.60
C GLU A 728 34.39 -23.72 17.15
N ARG A 729 34.00 -22.83 16.23
CA ARG A 729 34.40 -22.92 14.81
C ARG A 729 35.83 -22.36 14.64
N PRO A 730 36.68 -22.93 13.79
CA PRO A 730 38.05 -22.51 13.59
C PRO A 730 38.11 -21.15 12.87
N ARG A 731 39.01 -20.27 13.36
CA ARG A 731 39.35 -18.98 12.76
C ARG A 731 39.96 -19.22 11.37
N ARG A 732 39.44 -18.54 10.34
CA ARG A 732 40.09 -18.40 9.04
C ARG A 732 41.20 -17.34 9.15
N GLU A 733 42.41 -17.75 8.85
CA GLU A 733 43.56 -16.90 8.69
C GLU A 733 43.41 -15.99 7.47
N ARG A 734 43.82 -14.72 7.62
CA ARG A 734 43.92 -13.74 6.52
C ARG A 734 45.17 -14.03 5.69
N PRO A 735 45.10 -13.93 4.33
CA PRO A 735 46.27 -14.01 3.51
C PRO A 735 47.17 -12.77 3.68
N PRO A 736 48.50 -12.85 3.47
CA PRO A 736 49.41 -11.77 3.73
C PRO A 736 49.32 -10.63 2.71
N VAL A 737 49.49 -9.41 3.23
CA VAL A 737 49.57 -8.16 2.46
C VAL A 737 50.87 -8.18 1.65
N ARG A 738 50.77 -8.02 0.31
CA ARG A 738 51.93 -7.75 -0.55
C ARG A 738 52.31 -6.29 -0.50
N GLU A 739 53.53 -6.01 -0.16
CA GLU A 739 54.19 -4.71 -0.27
C GLU A 739 54.30 -4.30 -1.76
N GLU A 740 53.86 -3.09 -2.07
CA GLU A 740 54.06 -2.46 -3.38
C GLU A 740 55.45 -1.84 -3.44
N SER A 741 56.27 -2.29 -4.41
CA SER A 741 57.48 -1.65 -4.83
C SER A 741 57.21 -0.58 -5.88
N SER A 742 57.75 0.60 -5.62
CA SER A 742 57.80 1.78 -6.49
C SER A 742 58.35 1.50 -7.88
N GLY A 743 57.65 1.97 -8.93
CA GLY A 743 58.22 1.90 -10.30
C GLY A 743 57.40 2.55 -11.40
N LYS A 744 57.76 3.80 -11.67
CA LYS A 744 57.75 4.48 -13.00
C LYS A 744 56.49 4.42 -13.89
N THR A 745 55.85 5.58 -14.04
CA THR A 745 54.93 6.02 -15.10
C THR A 745 55.48 5.87 -16.51
N PRO A 746 54.67 5.43 -17.50
CA PRO A 746 54.86 5.81 -18.90
C PRO A 746 53.72 6.75 -19.39
N LYS A 747 54.16 7.70 -20.20
CA LYS A 747 53.38 8.74 -20.88
C LYS A 747 52.38 8.12 -21.87
N LEU A 748 51.13 8.61 -21.82
CA LEU A 748 50.10 8.35 -22.85
C LEU A 748 50.38 9.16 -24.11
N GLY A 749 50.46 8.46 -25.23
CA GLY A 749 50.49 9.03 -26.59
C GLY A 749 49.05 9.37 -27.05
N VAL A 750 48.94 10.54 -27.62
CA VAL A 750 47.74 11.07 -28.29
C VAL A 750 47.60 10.39 -29.64
N ILE A 751 46.44 9.72 -29.88
CA ILE A 751 46.04 9.30 -31.22
C ILE A 751 44.93 10.23 -31.67
N LYS A 752 45.22 11.03 -32.71
CA LYS A 752 44.25 11.77 -33.52
C LYS A 752 43.58 10.78 -34.47
N ASN A 753 42.29 10.75 -34.51
CA ASN A 753 41.54 10.24 -35.68
C ASN A 753 40.71 11.38 -36.27
N GLU A 754 41.16 11.78 -37.46
CA GLU A 754 40.41 12.56 -38.43
C GLU A 754 39.50 11.61 -39.19
N SER A 755 38.22 11.97 -39.30
CA SER A 755 37.32 11.45 -40.36
C SER A 755 36.45 12.59 -40.86
N GLU A 756 36.61 12.87 -42.15
CA GLU A 756 35.93 13.87 -42.96
C GLU A 756 34.42 13.62 -43.09
N PRO A 757 33.63 14.66 -43.39
CA PRO A 757 32.20 14.55 -43.61
C PRO A 757 31.89 14.23 -45.06
N VAL A 758 31.01 13.26 -45.28
CA VAL A 758 30.38 12.93 -46.58
C VAL A 758 29.28 13.91 -46.87
N ARG A 759 29.41 14.67 -47.98
CA ARG A 759 28.35 15.46 -48.61
C ARG A 759 27.33 14.55 -49.30
N VAL A 760 26.07 14.73 -48.98
CA VAL A 760 24.95 14.24 -49.80
C VAL A 760 24.36 15.43 -50.58
N LYS A 761 24.25 15.24 -51.91
CA LYS A 761 23.70 16.19 -52.87
C LYS A 761 22.17 16.28 -52.71
N GLU A 762 21.68 17.51 -52.72
CA GLU A 762 20.29 17.83 -53.07
C GLU A 762 20.05 17.61 -54.57
N GLU A 763 19.02 16.83 -54.87
CA GLU A 763 18.33 16.91 -56.16
C GLU A 763 16.89 17.38 -55.91
N GLY A 764 16.61 18.57 -56.40
CA GLY A 764 15.27 19.11 -56.48
C GLY A 764 14.48 18.42 -57.57
N ASN A 765 13.19 18.35 -57.40
CA ASN A 765 12.26 18.31 -58.53
C ASN A 765 10.92 18.96 -58.15
N ASP A 766 10.56 19.88 -59.00
CA ASP A 766 9.28 20.56 -59.07
C ASP A 766 8.15 19.60 -59.51
N GLY A 767 6.94 19.83 -59.00
CA GLY A 767 5.72 19.20 -59.45
C GLY A 767 4.59 19.35 -58.40
#